data_78e10dbe62ba4df1f9c6da59d34e97c1
#
_entry.id   78e10dbe62ba4df1f9c6da59d34e97c1
#
_cell.length_a   1.000
_cell.length_b   1.000
_cell.length_c   1.000
_cell.angle_alpha   90.00
_cell.angle_beta   90.00
_cell.angle_gamma   90.00
#
_symmetry.space_group_name_H-M   'P 1'
#
loop_
_entity.id
_entity.type
_entity.pdbx_description
1 polymer ?
#
loop_
_entity_poly.entity_id
_entity_poly.type
_entity_poly.pdbx_seq_one_letter_code
_entity_poly.pdbx_strand_id
1 'polypeptide(L)'
;MQYEIRKRRKKGQHQKTSQIHWKIESLYKSLDELYGTQGLILRASRLDAIDLMSSQNPHDRILALKRILWEDPTFSEATADEDLGDALMEIEDRIVEKLARKAVEEDLQQRIQDKMNEKYNDYLRDIQAQVLKEQNSSRENAQTLKKYGQLEIMEHTSLNRSALEILRPSSLDEIVGQEKAIRSLVSKLNTPYPQHILLYGPPGVGKTTCARLALEIIRGRQQNPFGENAPFVEVDGTTLRWDPRESTNPLLGSVHDPIYQGARRELAEDGIPEPKLGLVSEAHGGILFIDEIGEMDHFLQNKLLKVMEDKRVYFESSYYDPHDERIPRYIKRIFEDGVPADFVLIAATTRSKEEISPAFRSRCMEIFFEPLTAEHILTIVEMSARKLQIDIESGVAQAIGNYTNDGRGANKVLVDAYALALNEEPISNHHLIVTCNHVYQAIQDSRLTPPVYARAGQKPEIGRVFGMGVYGYQGGLIELEAVAFPAEKAGQGTIRFNDAAGSMARDSVFNAASVLRQATGKNLKDYDLHINVVGGGKVDGPSAGVAIYLAILSVIEQKLVCQDVAVSGELSIRGQVKAVGGLSEKLHGARQAGIRKVLIPAENIGDVPLQMDGLDIIPIKNVQEAFAHVFAE
;
A
#
# COMPACT_ATOMS: atom_id res chain seq x y z
N MET A 1 66.78 20.25 -61.39
CA MET A 1 66.76 20.39 -59.91
C MET A 1 66.36 21.78 -59.40
N GLN A 2 66.76 22.87 -60.03
CA GLN A 2 66.32 24.23 -59.61
C GLN A 2 64.87 24.58 -59.93
N TYR A 3 64.21 23.94 -60.92
CA TYR A 3 62.81 24.19 -61.29
C TYR A 3 61.81 23.54 -60.34
N GLU A 4 62.11 22.36 -59.79
CA GLU A 4 61.27 21.69 -58.79
C GLU A 4 61.32 22.33 -57.42
N ILE A 5 62.47 22.89 -57.03
CA ILE A 5 62.58 23.63 -55.74
C ILE A 5 61.76 24.92 -55.77
N ARG A 6 61.74 25.62 -56.92
CA ARG A 6 60.87 26.78 -57.10
C ARG A 6 59.38 26.45 -57.09
N LYS A 7 58.96 25.32 -57.60
CA LYS A 7 57.56 24.87 -57.61
C LYS A 7 57.10 24.43 -56.21
N ARG A 8 57.98 23.78 -55.43
CA ARG A 8 57.66 23.41 -54.02
C ARG A 8 57.60 24.65 -53.11
N ARG A 9 58.49 25.64 -53.32
CA ARG A 9 58.41 26.92 -52.56
C ARG A 9 57.14 27.71 -52.88
N LYS A 10 56.71 27.79 -54.16
CA LYS A 10 55.45 28.47 -54.52
C LYS A 10 54.21 27.70 -53.98
N LYS A 11 54.18 26.39 -53.92
CA LYS A 11 53.09 25.61 -53.35
C LYS A 11 53.01 25.75 -51.81
N GLY A 12 54.16 25.84 -51.13
CA GLY A 12 54.21 26.07 -49.67
C GLY A 12 53.79 27.52 -49.30
N GLN A 13 54.13 28.51 -50.13
CA GLN A 13 53.68 29.88 -49.90
C GLN A 13 52.17 30.05 -50.14
N HIS A 14 51.58 29.40 -51.15
CA HIS A 14 50.10 29.43 -51.37
C HIS A 14 49.33 28.77 -50.24
N GLN A 15 49.85 27.69 -49.68
CA GLN A 15 49.17 27.05 -48.53
C GLN A 15 49.25 27.88 -47.27
N LYS A 16 50.38 28.50 -46.98
CA LYS A 16 50.53 29.43 -45.82
C LYS A 16 49.62 30.67 -45.97
N THR A 17 49.54 31.26 -47.13
CA THR A 17 48.68 32.44 -47.40
C THR A 17 47.18 32.10 -47.26
N SER A 18 46.77 30.91 -47.70
CA SER A 18 45.38 30.47 -47.55
C SER A 18 44.99 30.22 -46.07
N GLN A 19 45.92 29.69 -45.29
CA GLN A 19 45.70 29.48 -43.82
C GLN A 19 45.62 30.80 -43.06
N ILE A 20 46.44 31.77 -43.41
CA ILE A 20 46.39 33.13 -42.81
C ILE A 20 45.07 33.83 -43.14
N HIS A 21 44.58 33.77 -44.33
CA HIS A 21 43.30 34.35 -44.75
C HIS A 21 42.14 33.72 -43.98
N TRP A 22 42.11 32.40 -43.85
CA TRP A 22 41.08 31.70 -43.10
C TRP A 22 41.08 32.11 -41.59
N LYS A 23 42.29 32.26 -41.02
CA LYS A 23 42.45 32.65 -39.61
C LYS A 23 41.95 34.09 -39.38
N ILE A 24 42.24 35.02 -40.27
CA ILE A 24 41.75 36.38 -40.25
C ILE A 24 40.23 36.45 -40.32
N GLU A 25 39.61 35.67 -41.22
CA GLU A 25 38.14 35.57 -41.34
C GLU A 25 37.51 35.05 -40.05
N SER A 26 38.11 34.05 -39.44
CA SER A 26 37.65 33.49 -38.16
C SER A 26 37.69 34.57 -37.03
N LEU A 27 38.76 35.35 -36.96
CA LEU A 27 38.89 36.41 -35.96
C LEU A 27 37.88 37.56 -36.17
N TYR A 28 37.57 37.92 -37.40
CA TYR A 28 36.48 38.87 -37.69
C TYR A 28 35.12 38.34 -37.26
N LYS A 29 34.87 37.05 -37.44
CA LYS A 29 33.64 36.44 -36.98
C LYS A 29 33.53 36.45 -35.44
N SER A 30 34.61 36.20 -34.75
CA SER A 30 34.65 36.30 -33.27
C SER A 30 34.45 37.73 -32.79
N LEU A 31 34.93 38.76 -33.54
CA LEU A 31 34.67 40.16 -33.25
C LEU A 31 33.21 40.54 -33.52
N ASP A 32 32.59 39.96 -34.54
CA ASP A 32 31.16 40.14 -34.79
C ASP A 32 30.30 39.57 -33.66
N GLU A 33 30.67 38.40 -33.13
CA GLU A 33 30.03 37.83 -31.92
C GLU A 33 30.26 38.70 -30.66
N LEU A 34 31.43 39.35 -30.55
CA LEU A 34 31.75 40.20 -29.41
C LEU A 34 30.98 41.51 -29.40
N TYR A 35 30.93 42.23 -30.55
CA TYR A 35 30.40 43.58 -30.65
C TYR A 35 29.08 43.71 -31.38
N GLY A 36 28.64 42.67 -32.05
CA GLY A 36 27.54 42.68 -33.00
C GLY A 36 27.92 43.41 -34.31
N THR A 37 27.27 43.04 -35.43
CA THR A 37 27.59 43.56 -36.77
C THR A 37 27.57 45.10 -36.84
N GLN A 38 26.55 45.74 -36.24
CA GLN A 38 26.46 47.19 -36.19
C GLN A 38 27.53 47.83 -35.29
N GLY A 39 27.81 47.23 -34.15
CA GLY A 39 28.81 47.70 -33.21
C GLY A 39 30.23 47.61 -33.77
N LEU A 40 30.54 46.54 -34.52
CA LEU A 40 31.83 46.36 -35.18
C LEU A 40 32.07 47.42 -36.27
N ILE A 41 31.06 47.69 -37.12
CA ILE A 41 31.14 48.73 -38.17
C ILE A 41 31.32 50.12 -37.56
N LEU A 42 30.59 50.44 -36.49
CA LEU A 42 30.69 51.74 -35.81
C LEU A 42 32.09 51.96 -35.18
N ARG A 43 32.68 50.90 -34.58
CA ARG A 43 34.05 50.96 -34.04
C ARG A 43 35.10 51.08 -35.13
N ALA A 44 34.94 50.27 -36.20
CA ALA A 44 35.83 50.35 -37.35
C ALA A 44 35.82 51.74 -38.01
N SER A 45 34.64 52.41 -38.08
CA SER A 45 34.51 53.75 -38.60
C SER A 45 35.22 54.80 -37.74
N ARG A 46 35.12 54.70 -36.43
CA ARG A 46 35.78 55.62 -35.48
C ARG A 46 37.32 55.53 -35.46
N LEU A 47 37.83 54.37 -35.88
CA LEU A 47 39.24 53.99 -35.77
C LEU A 47 39.93 53.98 -37.14
N ASP A 48 39.31 54.59 -38.18
CA ASP A 48 39.79 54.60 -39.59
C ASP A 48 40.22 53.19 -40.08
N ALA A 49 39.43 52.18 -39.72
CA ALA A 49 39.74 50.79 -40.01
C ALA A 49 38.83 50.16 -41.08
N ILE A 50 37.78 50.87 -41.57
CA ILE A 50 36.80 50.28 -42.51
C ILE A 50 37.44 49.86 -43.82
N ASP A 51 38.25 50.74 -44.43
CA ASP A 51 38.91 50.45 -45.69
C ASP A 51 39.94 49.32 -45.54
N LEU A 52 40.61 49.27 -44.39
CA LEU A 52 41.57 48.22 -44.03
C LEU A 52 40.90 46.87 -43.81
N MET A 53 39.68 46.85 -43.29
CA MET A 53 38.91 45.60 -43.13
C MET A 53 38.54 44.97 -44.47
N SER A 54 38.22 45.80 -45.45
CA SER A 54 37.81 45.37 -46.80
C SER A 54 38.97 45.09 -47.75
N SER A 55 40.22 45.39 -47.35
CA SER A 55 41.41 45.16 -48.15
C SER A 55 41.66 43.66 -48.43
N GLN A 56 42.22 43.38 -49.61
CA GLN A 56 42.67 42.03 -49.94
C GLN A 56 44.03 41.66 -49.35
N ASN A 57 44.73 42.65 -48.84
CA ASN A 57 46.06 42.45 -48.26
C ASN A 57 45.92 41.97 -46.78
N PRO A 58 46.51 40.84 -46.43
CA PRO A 58 46.46 40.34 -45.06
C PRO A 58 47.02 41.31 -43.99
N HIS A 59 48.02 42.09 -44.32
CA HIS A 59 48.62 43.07 -43.40
C HIS A 59 47.65 44.17 -43.03
N ASP A 60 46.91 44.73 -44.01
CA ASP A 60 45.91 45.77 -43.78
C ASP A 60 44.77 45.23 -42.87
N ARG A 61 44.36 44.03 -43.12
CA ARG A 61 43.28 43.39 -42.32
C ARG A 61 43.72 43.12 -40.88
N ILE A 62 44.97 42.73 -40.67
CA ILE A 62 45.55 42.55 -39.32
C ILE A 62 45.67 43.89 -38.62
N LEU A 63 46.08 44.94 -39.32
CA LEU A 63 46.14 46.30 -38.81
C LEU A 63 44.76 46.81 -38.39
N ALA A 64 43.73 46.52 -39.19
CA ALA A 64 42.34 46.82 -38.82
C ALA A 64 41.91 46.09 -37.55
N LEU A 65 42.24 44.79 -37.40
CA LEU A 65 41.98 43.99 -36.20
C LEU A 65 42.68 44.60 -34.97
N LYS A 66 43.96 44.98 -35.12
CA LYS A 66 44.73 45.64 -34.04
C LYS A 66 44.06 46.95 -33.63
N ARG A 67 43.74 47.86 -34.55
CA ARG A 67 43.04 49.12 -34.25
C ARG A 67 41.74 48.94 -33.50
N ILE A 68 40.93 47.99 -33.96
CA ILE A 68 39.60 47.72 -33.33
C ILE A 68 39.74 47.11 -31.92
N LEU A 69 40.70 46.22 -31.71
CA LEU A 69 40.88 45.52 -30.43
C LEU A 69 41.52 46.37 -29.35
N TRP A 70 42.50 47.21 -29.72
CA TRP A 70 43.17 48.12 -28.78
C TRP A 70 42.53 49.49 -28.72
N GLU A 71 41.51 49.73 -29.59
CA GLU A 71 40.78 51.01 -29.67
C GLU A 71 41.70 52.22 -29.93
N ASP A 72 42.79 51.98 -30.68
CA ASP A 72 43.81 52.99 -30.98
C ASP A 72 43.95 53.17 -32.50
N PRO A 73 43.57 54.33 -33.05
CA PRO A 73 43.72 54.65 -34.48
C PRO A 73 45.19 54.95 -34.89
N THR A 74 46.12 55.16 -33.95
CA THR A 74 47.51 55.49 -34.23
C THR A 74 48.37 54.34 -34.64
N PHE A 75 47.84 53.09 -34.55
CA PHE A 75 48.54 51.94 -35.10
C PHE A 75 48.79 52.17 -36.59
N SER A 76 50.09 52.37 -36.95
CA SER A 76 50.55 52.52 -38.33
C SER A 76 51.08 51.12 -38.78
N GLU A 77 51.33 51.00 -40.09
CA GLU A 77 51.89 49.77 -40.68
C GLU A 77 53.03 49.21 -39.82
N ALA A 78 52.87 47.96 -39.44
CA ALA A 78 53.91 47.23 -38.73
C ALA A 78 55.17 47.21 -39.57
N THR A 79 56.31 47.48 -38.96
CA THR A 79 57.62 47.33 -39.56
C THR A 79 57.73 45.94 -40.21
N ALA A 80 58.31 45.85 -41.41
CA ALA A 80 58.39 44.68 -42.30
C ALA A 80 58.96 43.41 -41.68
N ASP A 81 59.28 43.38 -40.40
CA ASP A 81 59.87 42.29 -39.63
C ASP A 81 58.95 41.60 -38.64
N GLU A 82 57.68 42.01 -38.47
CA GLU A 82 56.75 41.29 -37.59
C GLU A 82 56.21 40.04 -38.30
N ASP A 83 56.45 38.85 -37.72
CA ASP A 83 55.91 37.60 -38.27
C ASP A 83 54.37 37.66 -38.13
N LEU A 84 53.66 37.59 -39.25
CA LEU A 84 52.18 37.56 -39.33
C LEU A 84 51.54 36.52 -38.39
N GLY A 85 52.28 35.47 -38.06
CA GLY A 85 51.87 34.44 -37.14
C GLY A 85 51.79 34.92 -35.69
N ASP A 86 52.76 35.67 -35.25
CA ASP A 86 52.85 36.20 -33.89
C ASP A 86 51.81 37.32 -33.66
N ALA A 87 51.60 38.19 -34.66
CA ALA A 87 50.57 39.20 -34.63
C ALA A 87 49.13 38.60 -34.56
N LEU A 88 48.88 37.51 -35.27
CA LEU A 88 47.57 36.82 -35.19
C LEU A 88 47.37 36.10 -33.86
N MET A 89 48.43 35.63 -33.23
CA MET A 89 48.35 34.99 -31.91
C MET A 89 48.03 36.02 -30.82
N GLU A 90 48.68 37.19 -30.87
CA GLU A 90 48.41 38.30 -29.96
C GLU A 90 46.94 38.81 -30.06
N ILE A 91 46.41 38.91 -31.30
CA ILE A 91 45.03 39.28 -31.58
C ILE A 91 44.05 38.20 -31.04
N GLU A 92 44.36 36.94 -31.25
CA GLU A 92 43.56 35.80 -30.77
C GLU A 92 43.45 35.84 -29.23
N ASP A 93 44.57 35.97 -28.53
CA ASP A 93 44.61 36.06 -27.07
C ASP A 93 43.79 37.27 -26.57
N ARG A 94 43.87 38.38 -27.24
CA ARG A 94 43.12 39.60 -26.87
C ARG A 94 41.61 39.45 -27.10
N ILE A 95 41.19 38.76 -28.16
CA ILE A 95 39.81 38.44 -28.42
C ILE A 95 39.26 37.50 -27.32
N VAL A 96 40.03 36.45 -26.98
CA VAL A 96 39.65 35.52 -25.93
C VAL A 96 39.51 36.24 -24.58
N GLU A 97 40.44 37.14 -24.23
CA GLU A 97 40.35 37.93 -23.01
C GLU A 97 39.07 38.77 -22.97
N LYS A 98 38.75 39.48 -24.07
CA LYS A 98 37.53 40.30 -24.16
C LYS A 98 36.24 39.48 -24.14
N LEU A 99 36.21 38.31 -24.78
CA LEU A 99 35.08 37.40 -24.74
C LEU A 99 34.86 36.82 -23.32
N ALA A 100 35.96 36.43 -22.66
CA ALA A 100 35.87 35.95 -21.29
C ALA A 100 35.36 37.05 -20.34
N ARG A 101 35.84 38.26 -20.50
CA ARG A 101 35.38 39.42 -19.70
C ARG A 101 33.89 39.72 -19.92
N LYS A 102 33.42 39.71 -21.18
CA LYS A 102 32.00 39.88 -21.52
C LYS A 102 31.13 38.77 -20.90
N ALA A 103 31.53 37.51 -21.00
CA ALA A 103 30.80 36.40 -20.41
C ALA A 103 30.69 36.52 -18.87
N VAL A 104 31.76 36.97 -18.21
CA VAL A 104 31.75 37.20 -16.75
C VAL A 104 30.82 38.40 -16.39
N GLU A 105 30.82 39.47 -17.19
CA GLU A 105 29.95 40.61 -16.97
C GLU A 105 28.48 40.26 -17.18
N GLU A 106 28.17 39.45 -18.20
CA GLU A 106 26.81 38.95 -18.46
C GLU A 106 26.33 38.04 -17.34
N ASP A 107 27.15 37.07 -16.88
CA ASP A 107 26.82 36.20 -15.74
C ASP A 107 26.62 37.02 -14.45
N LEU A 108 27.49 38.04 -14.23
CA LEU A 108 27.34 38.92 -13.07
C LEU A 108 26.03 39.74 -13.13
N GLN A 109 25.70 40.31 -14.30
CA GLN A 109 24.44 41.02 -14.49
C GLN A 109 23.23 40.12 -14.27
N GLN A 110 23.28 38.91 -14.79
CA GLN A 110 22.20 37.95 -14.60
C GLN A 110 22.02 37.61 -13.12
N ARG A 111 23.10 37.32 -12.40
CA ARG A 111 23.06 37.08 -10.95
C ARG A 111 22.58 38.29 -10.13
N ILE A 112 22.93 39.49 -10.55
CA ILE A 112 22.42 40.69 -9.91
C ILE A 112 20.92 40.83 -10.14
N GLN A 113 20.46 40.59 -11.39
CA GLN A 113 19.04 40.62 -11.73
C GLN A 113 18.24 39.57 -10.97
N ASP A 114 18.75 38.36 -10.90
CA ASP A 114 18.11 37.26 -10.14
C ASP A 114 18.01 37.62 -8.66
N LYS A 115 19.09 38.13 -8.06
CA LYS A 115 19.05 38.59 -6.66
C LYS A 115 18.15 39.81 -6.43
N MET A 116 18.05 40.70 -7.38
CA MET A 116 17.10 41.84 -7.30
C MET A 116 15.66 41.32 -7.35
N ASN A 117 15.35 40.39 -8.24
CA ASN A 117 14.03 39.80 -8.36
C ASN A 117 13.67 38.99 -7.08
N GLU A 118 14.61 38.25 -6.54
CA GLU A 118 14.44 37.54 -5.28
C GLU A 118 14.11 38.52 -4.12
N LYS A 119 14.93 39.54 -3.94
CA LYS A 119 14.69 40.57 -2.91
C LYS A 119 13.41 41.38 -3.13
N TYR A 120 13.05 41.65 -4.37
CA TYR A 120 11.81 42.36 -4.69
C TYR A 120 10.58 41.50 -4.36
N ASN A 121 10.63 40.19 -4.66
CA ASN A 121 9.57 39.26 -4.30
C ASN A 121 9.45 39.08 -2.77
N ASP A 122 10.58 39.02 -2.06
CA ASP A 122 10.58 38.97 -0.60
C ASP A 122 10.00 40.24 0.01
N TYR A 123 10.36 41.42 -0.54
CA TYR A 123 9.82 42.71 -0.12
C TYR A 123 8.32 42.84 -0.38
N LEU A 124 7.83 42.37 -1.54
CA LEU A 124 6.39 42.35 -1.82
C LEU A 124 5.65 41.42 -0.86
N ARG A 125 6.24 40.28 -0.52
CA ARG A 125 5.68 39.36 0.49
C ARG A 125 5.62 40.01 1.87
N ASP A 126 6.67 40.71 2.26
CA ASP A 126 6.71 41.42 3.55
C ASP A 126 5.67 42.57 3.60
N ILE A 127 5.47 43.31 2.50
CA ILE A 127 4.43 44.34 2.41
C ILE A 127 3.02 43.70 2.44
N GLN A 128 2.80 42.61 1.68
CA GLN A 128 1.53 41.92 1.72
C GLN A 128 1.23 41.40 3.13
N ALA A 129 2.25 40.86 3.81
CA ALA A 129 2.15 40.45 5.20
C ALA A 129 1.83 41.61 6.16
N GLN A 130 2.38 42.79 5.92
CA GLN A 130 2.07 43.98 6.71
C GLN A 130 0.64 44.49 6.46
N VAL A 131 0.20 44.54 5.21
CA VAL A 131 -1.16 44.98 4.84
C VAL A 131 -2.22 44.02 5.37
N LEU A 132 -1.97 42.70 5.32
CA LEU A 132 -2.84 41.70 5.93
C LEU A 132 -2.89 41.80 7.46
N LYS A 133 -1.79 42.20 8.11
CA LYS A 133 -1.76 42.53 9.55
C LYS A 133 -2.63 43.71 9.93
N GLU A 134 -2.70 44.72 9.09
CA GLU A 134 -3.50 45.93 9.33
C GLU A 134 -5.01 45.68 9.11
N GLN A 135 -5.37 44.72 8.22
CA GLN A 135 -6.76 44.40 7.90
C GLN A 135 -7.38 43.33 8.79
N ASN A 136 -6.60 42.43 9.36
CA ASN A 136 -7.06 41.41 10.28
C ASN A 136 -6.34 41.55 11.63
N SER A 137 -7.08 41.68 12.70
CA SER A 137 -6.56 41.61 14.08
C SER A 137 -6.02 40.19 14.44
N SER A 138 -5.65 39.40 13.45
CA SER A 138 -5.06 38.09 13.63
C SER A 138 -3.55 38.20 13.88
N ARG A 139 -3.07 37.43 14.86
CA ARG A 139 -1.68 37.41 15.36
C ARG A 139 -0.68 36.80 14.34
N GLU A 140 -0.82 37.09 13.08
CA GLU A 140 0.08 36.63 12.03
C GLU A 140 1.38 37.45 12.05
N ASN A 141 2.52 36.78 12.06
CA ASN A 141 3.83 37.43 11.96
C ASN A 141 4.59 36.90 10.73
N ALA A 142 5.68 37.57 10.36
CA ALA A 142 6.47 37.18 9.18
C ALA A 142 6.95 35.71 9.22
N GLN A 143 7.14 35.15 10.41
CA GLN A 143 7.53 33.74 10.56
C GLN A 143 6.36 32.79 10.34
N THR A 144 5.15 33.12 10.81
CA THR A 144 3.96 32.28 10.60
C THR A 144 3.53 32.29 9.15
N LEU A 145 3.60 33.45 8.46
CA LEU A 145 3.34 33.54 7.03
C LEU A 145 4.39 32.82 6.19
N LYS A 146 5.67 32.84 6.60
CA LYS A 146 6.69 32.02 5.94
C LYS A 146 6.41 30.52 6.09
N LYS A 147 5.99 30.08 7.28
CA LYS A 147 5.57 28.68 7.51
C LYS A 147 4.34 28.32 6.69
N TYR A 148 3.36 29.23 6.58
CA TYR A 148 2.19 29.05 5.74
C TYR A 148 2.57 28.90 4.26
N GLY A 149 3.41 29.79 3.74
CA GLY A 149 3.93 29.67 2.36
C GLY A 149 4.75 28.40 2.12
N GLN A 150 5.48 27.91 3.14
CA GLN A 150 6.16 26.62 3.05
C GLN A 150 5.16 25.46 2.99
N LEU A 151 4.07 25.51 3.76
CA LEU A 151 2.99 24.52 3.71
C LEU A 151 2.30 24.52 2.34
N GLU A 152 1.99 25.69 1.76
CA GLU A 152 1.44 25.75 0.39
C GLU A 152 2.38 25.13 -0.65
N ILE A 153 3.69 25.42 -0.56
CA ILE A 153 4.68 24.78 -1.45
C ILE A 153 4.69 23.26 -1.25
N MET A 154 4.59 22.79 0.00
CA MET A 154 4.52 21.35 0.30
C MET A 154 3.23 20.72 -0.24
N GLU A 155 2.08 21.41 -0.19
CA GLU A 155 0.82 20.94 -0.77
C GLU A 155 0.88 20.80 -2.29
N HIS A 156 1.59 21.72 -2.96
CA HIS A 156 1.82 21.63 -4.41
C HIS A 156 2.93 20.65 -4.80
N THR A 157 3.78 20.25 -3.85
CA THR A 157 4.83 19.25 -4.09
C THR A 157 4.30 17.87 -3.75
N SER A 158 3.45 17.31 -4.59
CA SER A 158 2.97 15.95 -4.43
C SER A 158 3.84 14.98 -5.21
N LEU A 159 4.23 13.88 -4.59
CA LEU A 159 4.73 12.72 -5.33
C LEU A 159 3.62 12.18 -6.23
N ASN A 160 3.99 11.56 -7.36
CA ASN A 160 3.03 10.83 -8.16
C ASN A 160 2.26 9.83 -7.29
N ARG A 161 0.97 9.65 -7.57
CA ARG A 161 0.14 8.69 -6.84
C ARG A 161 0.81 7.33 -6.83
N SER A 162 0.83 6.69 -5.67
CA SER A 162 1.30 5.31 -5.55
C SER A 162 0.49 4.42 -6.49
N ALA A 163 1.15 3.51 -7.21
CA ALA A 163 0.46 2.54 -8.05
C ALA A 163 -0.62 1.77 -7.28
N LEU A 164 -0.37 1.46 -6.00
CA LEU A 164 -1.35 0.81 -5.12
C LEU A 164 -2.59 1.68 -4.83
N GLU A 165 -2.48 3.01 -4.89
CA GLU A 165 -3.65 3.91 -4.78
C GLU A 165 -4.47 3.91 -6.06
N ILE A 166 -3.81 3.91 -7.22
CA ILE A 166 -4.47 3.81 -8.53
C ILE A 166 -5.24 2.50 -8.66
N LEU A 167 -4.69 1.42 -8.09
CA LEU A 167 -5.27 0.09 -8.14
C LEU A 167 -6.42 -0.13 -7.14
N ARG A 168 -6.68 0.81 -6.23
CA ARG A 168 -7.87 0.69 -5.36
C ARG A 168 -9.15 0.68 -6.20
N PRO A 169 -10.11 -0.21 -5.87
CA PRO A 169 -11.42 -0.19 -6.51
C PRO A 169 -12.09 1.18 -6.40
N SER A 170 -12.61 1.66 -7.52
CA SER A 170 -13.35 2.92 -7.64
C SER A 170 -14.87 2.72 -7.71
N SER A 171 -15.32 1.49 -7.91
CA SER A 171 -16.74 1.10 -7.89
C SER A 171 -16.92 -0.24 -7.18
N LEU A 172 -18.15 -0.54 -6.74
CA LEU A 172 -18.45 -1.82 -6.10
C LEU A 172 -18.29 -3.02 -7.05
N ASP A 173 -18.48 -2.81 -8.35
CA ASP A 173 -18.33 -3.86 -9.37
C ASP A 173 -16.86 -4.30 -9.55
N GLU A 174 -15.92 -3.47 -9.12
CA GLU A 174 -14.50 -3.81 -9.11
C GLU A 174 -14.06 -4.66 -7.90
N ILE A 175 -14.95 -4.84 -6.91
CA ILE A 175 -14.68 -5.68 -5.74
C ILE A 175 -15.09 -7.11 -6.06
N VAL A 176 -14.11 -7.91 -6.44
CA VAL A 176 -14.31 -9.27 -6.94
C VAL A 176 -14.66 -10.25 -5.80
N GLY A 177 -15.62 -11.14 -6.05
CA GLY A 177 -15.94 -12.28 -5.18
C GLY A 177 -16.67 -11.94 -3.88
N GLN A 178 -17.22 -10.72 -3.75
CA GLN A 178 -17.90 -10.25 -2.52
C GLN A 178 -19.35 -9.82 -2.76
N GLU A 179 -20.00 -10.33 -3.81
CA GLU A 179 -21.32 -9.88 -4.25
C GLU A 179 -22.39 -10.01 -3.15
N LYS A 180 -22.32 -11.08 -2.34
CA LYS A 180 -23.23 -11.32 -1.21
C LYS A 180 -23.03 -10.28 -0.10
N ALA A 181 -21.76 -10.06 0.28
CA ALA A 181 -21.39 -9.10 1.31
C ALA A 181 -21.76 -7.67 0.90
N ILE A 182 -21.46 -7.28 -0.34
CA ILE A 182 -21.82 -5.98 -0.92
C ILE A 182 -23.32 -5.78 -0.92
N ARG A 183 -24.08 -6.75 -1.42
CA ARG A 183 -25.56 -6.68 -1.44
C ARG A 183 -26.12 -6.54 -0.03
N SER A 184 -25.62 -7.31 0.93
CA SER A 184 -26.02 -7.25 2.32
C SER A 184 -25.72 -5.90 2.95
N LEU A 185 -24.51 -5.36 2.72
CA LEU A 185 -24.08 -4.04 3.23
C LEU A 185 -24.96 -2.92 2.68
N VAL A 186 -25.11 -2.86 1.37
CA VAL A 186 -25.93 -1.84 0.71
C VAL A 186 -27.40 -1.93 1.15
N SER A 187 -27.95 -3.14 1.28
CA SER A 187 -29.33 -3.35 1.74
C SER A 187 -29.54 -2.85 3.18
N LYS A 188 -28.58 -3.11 4.09
CA LYS A 188 -28.66 -2.72 5.50
C LYS A 188 -28.49 -1.22 5.73
N LEU A 189 -27.72 -0.56 4.89
CA LEU A 189 -27.50 0.89 4.95
C LEU A 189 -28.61 1.69 4.25
N ASN A 190 -29.19 1.13 3.18
CA ASN A 190 -30.26 1.77 2.40
C ASN A 190 -31.64 1.52 3.02
N THR A 191 -31.78 1.90 4.28
CA THR A 191 -33.08 1.79 5.01
C THR A 191 -33.26 3.05 5.85
N PRO A 192 -34.51 3.47 6.14
CA PRO A 192 -34.77 4.59 7.05
C PRO A 192 -34.23 4.38 8.47
N TYR A 193 -33.91 3.14 8.83
CA TYR A 193 -33.41 2.73 10.15
C TYR A 193 -32.10 1.97 9.99
N PRO A 194 -30.98 2.65 9.62
CA PRO A 194 -29.70 2.00 9.42
C PRO A 194 -29.19 1.41 10.72
N GLN A 195 -28.55 0.25 10.62
CA GLN A 195 -28.02 -0.47 11.78
C GLN A 195 -26.50 -0.42 11.76
N HIS A 196 -25.88 -0.53 12.93
CA HIS A 196 -24.44 -0.71 13.05
C HIS A 196 -24.04 -2.06 12.45
N ILE A 197 -22.86 -2.13 11.84
CA ILE A 197 -22.43 -3.29 11.05
C ILE A 197 -21.02 -3.70 11.47
N LEU A 198 -20.83 -5.02 11.64
CA LEU A 198 -19.53 -5.65 11.78
C LEU A 198 -19.19 -6.43 10.50
N LEU A 199 -18.05 -6.09 9.89
CA LEU A 199 -17.51 -6.74 8.70
C LEU A 199 -16.40 -7.71 9.12
N TYR A 200 -16.65 -9.00 8.95
CA TYR A 200 -15.69 -10.05 9.19
C TYR A 200 -15.03 -10.51 7.89
N GLY A 201 -13.79 -10.93 7.94
CA GLY A 201 -13.13 -11.55 6.81
C GLY A 201 -11.63 -11.32 6.75
N PRO A 202 -10.92 -12.05 5.87
CA PRO A 202 -9.46 -11.96 5.76
C PRO A 202 -8.98 -10.56 5.34
N PRO A 203 -7.70 -10.23 5.55
CA PRO A 203 -7.13 -8.98 5.06
C PRO A 203 -7.17 -8.94 3.52
N GLY A 204 -7.22 -7.74 2.94
CA GLY A 204 -7.09 -7.56 1.49
C GLY A 204 -8.28 -7.98 0.62
N VAL A 205 -9.44 -8.33 1.20
CA VAL A 205 -10.66 -8.73 0.48
C VAL A 205 -11.60 -7.55 0.13
N GLY A 206 -11.23 -6.31 0.50
CA GLY A 206 -11.97 -5.11 0.12
C GLY A 206 -12.96 -4.57 1.15
N LYS A 207 -12.95 -5.00 2.44
CA LYS A 207 -13.87 -4.53 3.50
C LYS A 207 -13.97 -3.01 3.58
N THR A 208 -12.84 -2.33 3.77
CA THR A 208 -12.73 -0.86 3.90
C THR A 208 -13.24 -0.14 2.65
N THR A 209 -12.80 -0.61 1.47
CA THR A 209 -13.21 -0.06 0.18
C THR A 209 -14.72 -0.22 -0.04
N CYS A 210 -15.27 -1.38 0.29
CA CYS A 210 -16.70 -1.66 0.18
C CYS A 210 -17.53 -0.71 1.07
N ALA A 211 -17.12 -0.48 2.31
CA ALA A 211 -17.81 0.42 3.23
C ALA A 211 -17.88 1.87 2.70
N ARG A 212 -16.77 2.37 2.16
CA ARG A 212 -16.67 3.72 1.59
C ARG A 212 -17.54 3.86 0.34
N LEU A 213 -17.40 2.95 -0.61
CA LEU A 213 -18.17 2.98 -1.86
C LEU A 213 -19.68 2.77 -1.63
N ALA A 214 -20.04 1.96 -0.62
CA ALA A 214 -21.45 1.77 -0.27
C ALA A 214 -22.15 3.08 0.14
N LEU A 215 -21.48 3.94 0.94
CA LEU A 215 -22.03 5.25 1.31
C LEU A 215 -22.23 6.14 0.08
N GLU A 216 -21.25 6.17 -0.83
CA GLU A 216 -21.33 6.98 -2.06
C GLU A 216 -22.55 6.59 -2.91
N ILE A 217 -22.80 5.29 -3.07
CA ILE A 217 -23.95 4.78 -3.83
C ILE A 217 -25.27 5.10 -3.12
N ILE A 218 -25.30 5.02 -1.80
CA ILE A 218 -26.53 5.22 -1.03
C ILE A 218 -26.93 6.68 -1.01
N ARG A 219 -25.99 7.62 -0.99
CA ARG A 219 -26.28 9.07 -1.06
C ARG A 219 -27.18 9.45 -2.24
N GLY A 220 -27.11 8.75 -3.37
CA GLY A 220 -27.94 8.98 -4.55
C GLY A 220 -29.34 8.34 -4.52
N ARG A 221 -29.75 7.63 -3.44
CA ARG A 221 -31.01 6.87 -3.39
C ARG A 221 -32.12 7.59 -2.59
N GLN A 222 -33.38 7.41 -2.99
CA GLN A 222 -34.52 8.08 -2.37
C GLN A 222 -34.82 7.69 -0.91
N GLN A 223 -34.42 6.49 -0.48
CA GLN A 223 -34.64 5.99 0.89
C GLN A 223 -33.41 6.17 1.79
N ASN A 224 -32.54 7.08 1.40
CA ASN A 224 -31.27 7.34 2.08
C ASN A 224 -31.51 8.02 3.44
N PRO A 225 -30.99 7.44 4.57
CA PRO A 225 -31.05 8.09 5.88
C PRO A 225 -29.95 9.14 6.06
N PHE A 226 -28.95 9.19 5.18
CA PHE A 226 -27.81 10.07 5.26
C PHE A 226 -28.04 11.35 4.43
N GLY A 227 -27.62 12.50 4.93
CA GLY A 227 -27.62 13.75 4.17
C GLY A 227 -26.64 13.70 2.97
N GLU A 228 -26.80 14.61 2.01
CA GLU A 228 -25.90 14.70 0.84
C GLU A 228 -24.42 14.83 1.23
N ASN A 229 -24.14 15.56 2.31
CA ASN A 229 -22.79 15.79 2.83
C ASN A 229 -22.47 14.94 4.07
N ALA A 230 -23.15 13.79 4.25
CA ALA A 230 -22.90 12.91 5.38
C ALA A 230 -21.40 12.54 5.48
N PRO A 231 -20.73 12.72 6.62
CA PRO A 231 -19.31 12.43 6.75
C PRO A 231 -19.05 10.92 6.71
N PHE A 232 -17.87 10.55 6.17
CA PHE A 232 -17.28 9.22 6.33
C PHE A 232 -15.96 9.39 7.07
N VAL A 233 -15.98 9.09 8.37
CA VAL A 233 -14.81 9.22 9.24
C VAL A 233 -14.18 7.84 9.38
N GLU A 234 -12.92 7.70 8.96
CA GLU A 234 -12.17 6.46 8.99
C GLU A 234 -11.08 6.51 10.05
N VAL A 235 -10.98 5.46 10.84
CA VAL A 235 -9.95 5.32 11.87
C VAL A 235 -9.49 3.87 11.97
N ASP A 236 -8.21 3.69 12.25
CA ASP A 236 -7.61 2.38 12.49
C ASP A 236 -7.62 2.07 14.00
N GLY A 237 -8.30 0.98 14.39
CA GLY A 237 -8.40 0.53 15.78
C GLY A 237 -7.06 0.22 16.43
N THR A 238 -6.04 -0.15 15.65
CA THR A 238 -4.68 -0.40 16.15
C THR A 238 -3.98 0.86 16.68
N THR A 239 -4.38 2.02 16.16
CA THR A 239 -3.82 3.33 16.56
C THR A 239 -4.53 3.94 17.77
N LEU A 240 -5.73 3.42 18.09
CA LEU A 240 -6.54 3.89 19.21
C LEU A 240 -6.13 3.20 20.51
N ARG A 241 -5.25 3.84 21.28
CA ARG A 241 -4.86 3.35 22.59
C ARG A 241 -5.52 4.18 23.68
N TRP A 242 -5.88 3.53 24.78
CA TRP A 242 -6.33 4.19 25.99
C TRP A 242 -5.14 4.41 26.92
N ASP A 243 -4.80 5.67 27.20
CA ASP A 243 -3.91 6.02 28.31
C ASP A 243 -4.71 6.85 29.33
N PRO A 244 -4.88 6.36 30.57
CA PRO A 244 -5.57 7.11 31.62
C PRO A 244 -4.88 8.45 31.98
N ARG A 245 -3.63 8.63 31.58
CA ARG A 245 -2.83 9.84 31.81
C ARG A 245 -2.91 10.85 30.67
N GLU A 246 -3.31 10.42 29.50
CA GLU A 246 -3.45 11.31 28.34
C GLU A 246 -4.80 12.03 28.40
N SER A 247 -4.72 13.36 28.45
CA SER A 247 -5.89 14.24 28.34
C SER A 247 -6.53 14.24 26.95
N THR A 248 -5.93 13.55 25.98
CA THR A 248 -6.37 13.53 24.60
C THR A 248 -6.84 12.15 24.17
N ASN A 249 -8.14 11.99 23.95
CA ASN A 249 -8.70 10.80 23.30
C ASN A 249 -9.16 11.16 21.88
N PRO A 250 -8.48 10.69 20.82
CA PRO A 250 -8.85 11.03 19.45
C PRO A 250 -10.27 10.58 19.09
N LEU A 251 -10.71 9.44 19.62
CA LEU A 251 -12.02 8.87 19.27
C LEU A 251 -13.18 9.67 19.89
N LEU A 252 -13.13 9.88 21.18
CA LEU A 252 -14.24 10.49 21.93
C LEU A 252 -14.08 12.00 22.09
N GLY A 253 -12.85 12.50 21.96
CA GLY A 253 -12.49 13.85 22.30
C GLY A 253 -11.93 13.96 23.71
N SER A 254 -11.55 15.15 24.10
CA SER A 254 -10.87 15.43 25.37
C SER A 254 -11.24 16.80 25.91
N VAL A 255 -10.96 17.02 27.18
CA VAL A 255 -11.03 18.35 27.78
C VAL A 255 -9.61 18.82 28.08
N HIS A 256 -9.27 19.98 27.55
CA HIS A 256 -8.02 20.65 27.90
C HIS A 256 -8.28 21.53 29.11
N ASP A 257 -7.96 21.03 30.29
CA ASP A 257 -8.03 21.80 31.53
C ASP A 257 -7.04 22.96 31.51
N PRO A 258 -7.31 24.07 32.21
CA PRO A 258 -6.47 25.28 32.23
C PRO A 258 -5.00 25.02 32.53
N ILE A 259 -4.69 24.05 33.39
CA ILE A 259 -3.32 23.63 33.72
C ILE A 259 -2.54 23.15 32.49
N TYR A 260 -3.18 22.54 31.52
CA TYR A 260 -2.56 21.98 30.29
C TYR A 260 -2.58 22.92 29.09
N GLN A 261 -3.35 24.02 29.15
CA GLN A 261 -3.50 24.95 28.03
C GLN A 261 -2.29 25.89 27.86
N GLY A 262 -1.49 26.09 28.90
CA GLY A 262 -0.36 27.01 28.91
C GLY A 262 -0.78 28.50 28.99
N ALA A 263 0.08 29.38 29.47
CA ALA A 263 -0.18 30.78 29.85
C ALA A 263 -0.52 31.75 28.67
N ARG A 264 -0.87 31.26 27.49
CA ARG A 264 -1.11 32.09 26.29
C ARG A 264 -2.46 31.90 25.62
N ARG A 265 -3.37 31.11 26.17
CA ARG A 265 -4.73 30.97 25.64
C ARG A 265 -5.70 31.79 26.49
N GLU A 266 -6.59 32.54 25.82
CA GLU A 266 -7.56 33.41 26.48
C GLU A 266 -8.42 32.67 27.50
N LEU A 267 -8.88 31.45 27.17
CA LEU A 267 -9.68 30.61 28.07
C LEU A 267 -8.85 30.07 29.25
N ALA A 268 -7.54 29.87 29.09
CA ALA A 268 -6.67 29.44 30.19
C ALA A 268 -6.42 30.53 31.20
N GLU A 269 -6.33 31.80 30.79
CA GLU A 269 -6.21 32.96 31.68
C GLU A 269 -7.46 33.13 32.53
N ASP A 270 -8.64 32.80 31.96
CA ASP A 270 -9.93 32.81 32.66
C ASP A 270 -10.20 31.54 33.50
N GLY A 271 -9.33 30.52 33.42
CA GLY A 271 -9.51 29.26 34.12
C GLY A 271 -10.61 28.34 33.54
N ILE A 272 -10.99 28.53 32.29
CA ILE A 272 -12.09 27.83 31.60
C ILE A 272 -11.57 26.57 30.90
N PRO A 273 -12.16 25.37 31.14
CA PRO A 273 -11.82 24.15 30.45
C PRO A 273 -12.29 24.21 28.98
N GLU A 274 -11.40 23.84 28.02
CA GLU A 274 -11.71 23.84 26.58
C GLU A 274 -11.99 22.41 26.10
N PRO A 275 -13.24 22.08 25.70
CA PRO A 275 -13.56 20.77 25.13
C PRO A 275 -13.07 20.67 23.68
N LYS A 276 -12.38 19.58 23.34
CA LYS A 276 -11.97 19.22 21.99
C LYS A 276 -12.80 18.04 21.53
N LEU A 277 -13.50 18.20 20.41
CA LEU A 277 -14.34 17.15 19.83
C LEU A 277 -13.50 16.00 19.29
N GLY A 278 -14.04 14.78 19.34
CA GLY A 278 -13.43 13.58 18.81
C GLY A 278 -14.11 13.09 17.54
N LEU A 279 -13.55 12.04 16.95
CA LEU A 279 -13.97 11.46 15.68
C LEU A 279 -15.43 10.99 15.67
N VAL A 280 -15.97 10.54 16.81
CA VAL A 280 -17.39 10.17 16.94
C VAL A 280 -18.32 11.36 16.72
N SER A 281 -17.92 12.56 17.12
CA SER A 281 -18.66 13.79 16.89
C SER A 281 -18.52 14.30 15.46
N GLU A 282 -17.34 14.10 14.86
CA GLU A 282 -17.11 14.41 13.44
C GLU A 282 -17.93 13.49 12.52
N ALA A 283 -18.19 12.24 12.94
CA ALA A 283 -19.01 11.28 12.21
C ALA A 283 -20.52 11.53 12.35
N HIS A 284 -20.94 12.55 13.13
CA HIS A 284 -22.36 12.83 13.35
C HIS A 284 -23.14 13.01 12.04
N GLY A 285 -24.26 12.32 11.91
CA GLY A 285 -25.10 12.29 10.70
C GLY A 285 -24.53 11.43 9.55
N GLY A 286 -23.43 10.71 9.77
CA GLY A 286 -22.76 9.92 8.75
C GLY A 286 -22.32 8.54 9.24
N ILE A 287 -21.15 8.10 8.76
CA ILE A 287 -20.56 6.80 9.07
C ILE A 287 -19.23 6.98 9.80
N LEU A 288 -19.10 6.29 10.93
CA LEU A 288 -17.82 6.05 11.57
C LEU A 288 -17.32 4.66 11.13
N PHE A 289 -16.24 4.62 10.36
CA PHE A 289 -15.60 3.38 9.96
C PHE A 289 -14.38 3.10 10.85
N ILE A 290 -14.38 1.96 11.53
CA ILE A 290 -13.23 1.52 12.36
C ILE A 290 -12.66 0.25 11.73
N ASP A 291 -11.44 0.35 11.19
CA ASP A 291 -10.71 -0.83 10.74
C ASP A 291 -10.05 -1.51 11.94
N GLU A 292 -9.96 -2.83 11.90
CA GLU A 292 -9.39 -3.68 12.95
C GLU A 292 -9.93 -3.38 14.36
N ILE A 293 -11.26 -3.32 14.49
CA ILE A 293 -11.96 -3.08 15.79
C ILE A 293 -11.54 -4.08 16.88
N GLY A 294 -11.16 -5.29 16.49
CA GLY A 294 -10.69 -6.34 17.40
C GLY A 294 -9.36 -6.00 18.09
N GLU A 295 -8.57 -5.08 17.52
CA GLU A 295 -7.29 -4.62 18.08
C GLU A 295 -7.46 -3.44 19.04
N MET A 296 -8.65 -2.80 19.03
CA MET A 296 -8.93 -1.67 19.89
C MET A 296 -9.08 -2.09 21.37
N ASP A 297 -8.58 -1.27 22.27
CA ASP A 297 -8.69 -1.51 23.71
C ASP A 297 -10.16 -1.71 24.17
N HIS A 298 -10.40 -2.70 25.02
CA HIS A 298 -11.74 -3.04 25.49
C HIS A 298 -12.44 -1.89 26.24
N PHE A 299 -11.68 -1.03 26.91
CA PHE A 299 -12.25 0.12 27.60
C PHE A 299 -12.81 1.15 26.60
N LEU A 300 -12.07 1.41 25.52
CA LEU A 300 -12.54 2.26 24.44
C LEU A 300 -13.74 1.65 23.72
N GLN A 301 -13.72 0.32 23.50
CA GLN A 301 -14.88 -0.38 22.94
C GLN A 301 -16.14 -0.14 23.80
N ASN A 302 -16.04 -0.29 25.13
CA ASN A 302 -17.18 -0.08 26.04
C ASN A 302 -17.65 1.38 26.03
N LYS A 303 -16.75 2.35 25.97
CA LYS A 303 -17.13 3.76 25.83
C LYS A 303 -17.83 4.05 24.50
N LEU A 304 -17.34 3.46 23.41
CA LEU A 304 -17.97 3.58 22.10
C LEU A 304 -19.39 3.01 22.10
N LEU A 305 -19.61 1.85 22.73
CA LEU A 305 -20.94 1.27 22.91
C LEU A 305 -21.90 2.22 23.61
N LYS A 306 -21.42 2.92 24.67
CA LYS A 306 -22.23 3.91 25.37
C LYS A 306 -22.62 5.08 24.44
N VAL A 307 -21.67 5.59 23.64
CA VAL A 307 -21.97 6.66 22.69
C VAL A 307 -22.97 6.22 21.61
N MET A 308 -22.90 4.96 21.14
CA MET A 308 -23.87 4.39 20.19
C MET A 308 -25.30 4.33 20.77
N GLU A 309 -25.45 4.10 22.08
CA GLU A 309 -26.74 4.08 22.76
C GLU A 309 -27.26 5.49 23.06
N ASP A 310 -26.41 6.34 23.65
CA ASP A 310 -26.80 7.69 24.08
C ASP A 310 -26.87 8.68 22.92
N LYS A 311 -26.22 8.38 21.79
CA LYS A 311 -26.04 9.25 20.61
C LYS A 311 -25.42 10.60 20.96
N ARG A 312 -24.67 10.65 22.07
CA ARG A 312 -24.00 11.83 22.60
C ARG A 312 -22.69 11.45 23.30
N VAL A 313 -21.76 12.39 23.29
CA VAL A 313 -20.53 12.33 24.09
C VAL A 313 -20.62 13.33 25.21
N TYR A 314 -20.41 12.89 26.42
CA TYR A 314 -20.36 13.74 27.61
C TYR A 314 -18.90 13.97 28.03
N PHE A 315 -18.60 15.21 28.36
CA PHE A 315 -17.32 15.63 28.88
C PHE A 315 -17.43 15.95 30.36
N GLU A 316 -16.38 15.62 31.10
CA GLU A 316 -16.26 15.90 32.51
C GLU A 316 -14.95 16.66 32.79
N SER A 317 -15.01 17.72 33.58
CA SER A 317 -13.84 18.44 34.04
C SER A 317 -14.09 18.95 35.47
N SER A 318 -13.08 18.82 36.32
CA SER A 318 -13.10 19.36 37.66
C SER A 318 -13.04 20.90 37.68
N TYR A 319 -12.73 21.53 36.59
CA TYR A 319 -12.64 22.99 36.42
C TYR A 319 -13.91 23.62 35.85
N TYR A 320 -14.92 22.80 35.53
CA TYR A 320 -16.18 23.30 35.01
C TYR A 320 -17.14 23.67 36.17
N ASP A 321 -17.53 24.95 36.22
CA ASP A 321 -18.58 25.45 37.11
C ASP A 321 -19.78 25.96 36.30
N PRO A 322 -20.97 25.32 36.40
CA PRO A 322 -22.17 25.76 35.66
C PRO A 322 -22.60 27.21 36.00
N HIS A 323 -22.26 27.71 37.18
CA HIS A 323 -22.66 29.04 37.67
C HIS A 323 -21.69 30.15 37.24
N ASP A 324 -20.52 29.82 36.69
CA ASP A 324 -19.58 30.83 36.22
C ASP A 324 -20.10 31.53 34.96
N GLU A 325 -20.40 32.84 35.05
CA GLU A 325 -20.92 33.66 33.95
C GLU A 325 -19.86 33.90 32.86
N ARG A 326 -18.57 33.73 33.15
CA ARG A 326 -17.48 33.92 32.19
C ARG A 326 -17.43 32.78 31.15
N ILE A 327 -18.00 31.60 31.49
CA ILE A 327 -18.00 30.44 30.59
C ILE A 327 -18.93 30.69 29.42
N PRO A 328 -18.43 30.62 28.14
CA PRO A 328 -19.23 30.76 26.94
C PRO A 328 -20.40 29.77 26.88
N ARG A 329 -21.54 30.20 26.37
CA ARG A 329 -22.76 29.36 26.30
C ARG A 329 -22.58 28.04 25.57
N TYR A 330 -21.73 28.01 24.55
CA TYR A 330 -21.47 26.78 23.80
C TYR A 330 -20.72 25.73 24.64
N ILE A 331 -19.78 26.17 25.51
CA ILE A 331 -19.07 25.30 26.44
C ILE A 331 -20.03 24.75 27.49
N LYS A 332 -20.89 25.62 28.09
CA LYS A 332 -21.92 25.16 29.03
C LYS A 332 -22.79 24.08 28.42
N ARG A 333 -23.24 24.29 27.18
CA ARG A 333 -24.07 23.31 26.46
C ARG A 333 -23.35 22.00 26.22
N ILE A 334 -22.04 22.02 25.93
CA ILE A 334 -21.24 20.80 25.74
C ILE A 334 -21.13 19.99 27.03
N PHE A 335 -20.92 20.65 28.18
CA PHE A 335 -20.83 19.95 29.46
C PHE A 335 -22.18 19.48 29.99
N GLU A 336 -23.24 20.26 29.80
CA GLU A 336 -24.59 19.95 30.32
C GLU A 336 -25.35 18.96 29.42
N ASP A 337 -25.41 19.25 28.12
CA ASP A 337 -26.19 18.46 27.17
C ASP A 337 -25.38 17.37 26.46
N GLY A 338 -24.05 17.44 26.51
CA GLY A 338 -23.16 16.62 25.70
C GLY A 338 -23.13 17.02 24.21
N VAL A 339 -22.17 16.51 23.49
CA VAL A 339 -22.02 16.73 22.04
C VAL A 339 -22.78 15.65 21.26
N PRO A 340 -23.59 16.02 20.27
CA PRO A 340 -24.26 15.03 19.43
C PRO A 340 -23.28 14.13 18.67
N ALA A 341 -23.55 12.83 18.69
CA ALA A 341 -22.76 11.79 18.04
C ALA A 341 -23.66 10.66 17.54
N ASP A 342 -24.67 11.01 16.72
CA ASP A 342 -25.55 10.04 16.07
C ASP A 342 -24.96 9.65 14.72
N PHE A 343 -24.37 8.47 14.65
CA PHE A 343 -23.67 7.93 13.48
C PHE A 343 -23.98 6.45 13.29
N VAL A 344 -23.75 5.93 12.10
CA VAL A 344 -23.73 4.48 11.85
C VAL A 344 -22.30 3.97 11.99
N LEU A 345 -22.09 3.03 12.90
CA LEU A 345 -20.81 2.34 13.00
C LEU A 345 -20.71 1.25 11.92
N ILE A 346 -19.65 1.28 11.13
CA ILE A 346 -19.18 0.14 10.35
C ILE A 346 -17.81 -0.23 10.87
N ALA A 347 -17.69 -1.38 11.50
CA ALA A 347 -16.42 -1.85 12.02
C ALA A 347 -15.95 -3.07 11.25
N ALA A 348 -14.69 -3.12 10.87
CA ALA A 348 -14.06 -4.24 10.19
C ALA A 348 -13.09 -4.96 11.12
N THR A 349 -12.94 -6.25 10.94
CA THR A 349 -11.98 -7.06 11.71
C THR A 349 -11.48 -8.24 10.89
N THR A 350 -10.24 -8.65 11.20
CA THR A 350 -9.64 -9.89 10.75
C THR A 350 -9.64 -10.97 11.83
N ARG A 351 -10.20 -10.67 13.01
CA ARG A 351 -10.35 -11.63 14.10
C ARG A 351 -11.61 -12.48 13.94
N SER A 352 -11.58 -13.68 14.52
CA SER A 352 -12.74 -14.56 14.53
C SER A 352 -13.91 -13.95 15.31
N LYS A 353 -15.12 -14.45 15.03
CA LYS A 353 -16.35 -13.99 15.69
C LYS A 353 -16.28 -14.12 17.21
N GLU A 354 -15.64 -15.18 17.70
CA GLU A 354 -15.51 -15.51 19.11
C GLU A 354 -14.60 -14.54 19.87
N GLU A 355 -13.67 -13.92 19.17
CA GLU A 355 -12.72 -12.94 19.75
C GLU A 355 -13.31 -11.53 19.87
N ILE A 356 -14.44 -11.25 19.22
CA ILE A 356 -15.13 -9.97 19.32
C ILE A 356 -16.11 -9.99 20.49
N SER A 357 -16.10 -8.92 21.29
CA SER A 357 -16.96 -8.76 22.45
C SER A 357 -18.43 -9.09 22.13
N PRO A 358 -19.11 -9.96 22.90
CA PRO A 358 -20.53 -10.24 22.74
C PRO A 358 -21.41 -8.98 22.79
N ALA A 359 -21.00 -7.97 23.56
CA ALA A 359 -21.70 -6.70 23.67
C ALA A 359 -21.74 -5.93 22.33
N PHE A 360 -20.63 -5.95 21.57
CA PHE A 360 -20.58 -5.39 20.22
C PHE A 360 -21.44 -6.18 19.25
N ARG A 361 -21.29 -7.51 19.26
CA ARG A 361 -22.02 -8.39 18.35
C ARG A 361 -23.55 -8.28 18.51
N SER A 362 -24.04 -8.11 19.74
CA SER A 362 -25.48 -7.98 20.00
C SER A 362 -26.10 -6.68 19.47
N ARG A 363 -25.26 -5.64 19.20
CA ARG A 363 -25.71 -4.32 18.73
C ARG A 363 -25.44 -4.08 17.26
N CYS A 364 -24.70 -4.97 16.62
CA CYS A 364 -24.30 -4.84 15.22
C CYS A 364 -24.83 -5.98 14.38
N MET A 365 -25.10 -5.71 13.11
CA MET A 365 -25.39 -6.74 12.12
C MET A 365 -24.07 -7.28 11.57
N GLU A 366 -23.96 -8.58 11.53
CA GLU A 366 -22.74 -9.27 11.06
C GLU A 366 -22.80 -9.47 9.54
N ILE A 367 -21.71 -9.18 8.83
CA ILE A 367 -21.51 -9.45 7.40
C ILE A 367 -20.15 -10.09 7.23
N PHE A 368 -20.12 -11.20 6.50
CA PHE A 368 -18.91 -11.98 6.28
C PHE A 368 -18.41 -11.78 4.85
N PHE A 369 -17.16 -11.40 4.72
CA PHE A 369 -16.40 -11.36 3.47
C PHE A 369 -15.69 -12.69 3.30
N GLU A 370 -15.89 -13.32 2.17
CA GLU A 370 -15.32 -14.62 1.86
C GLU A 370 -13.84 -14.48 1.44
N PRO A 371 -12.99 -15.49 1.72
CA PRO A 371 -11.64 -15.55 1.18
C PRO A 371 -11.66 -15.53 -0.36
N LEU A 372 -10.68 -14.86 -0.98
CA LEU A 372 -10.57 -14.83 -2.42
C LEU A 372 -10.10 -16.19 -2.96
N THR A 373 -10.71 -16.66 -4.04
CA THR A 373 -10.27 -17.83 -4.78
C THR A 373 -9.14 -17.46 -5.76
N ALA A 374 -8.44 -18.48 -6.27
CA ALA A 374 -7.43 -18.25 -7.33
C ALA A 374 -8.03 -17.55 -8.55
N GLU A 375 -9.25 -17.87 -8.95
CA GLU A 375 -9.96 -17.22 -10.06
C GLU A 375 -10.25 -15.75 -9.76
N HIS A 376 -10.61 -15.42 -8.52
CA HIS A 376 -10.79 -14.03 -8.09
C HIS A 376 -9.47 -13.26 -8.18
N ILE A 377 -8.35 -13.87 -7.79
CA ILE A 377 -7.02 -13.25 -7.90
C ILE A 377 -6.65 -13.00 -9.37
N LEU A 378 -6.91 -13.96 -10.26
CA LEU A 378 -6.69 -13.76 -11.70
C LEU A 378 -7.45 -12.53 -12.20
N THR A 379 -8.74 -12.45 -11.90
CA THR A 379 -9.60 -11.33 -12.30
C THR A 379 -9.06 -10.00 -11.75
N ILE A 380 -8.63 -9.96 -10.48
CA ILE A 380 -8.05 -8.75 -9.85
C ILE A 380 -6.78 -8.32 -10.57
N VAL A 381 -5.87 -9.26 -10.89
CA VAL A 381 -4.62 -8.97 -11.60
C VAL A 381 -4.89 -8.42 -13.00
N GLU A 382 -5.82 -9.02 -13.75
CA GLU A 382 -6.20 -8.55 -15.09
C GLU A 382 -6.82 -7.14 -15.05
N MET A 383 -7.71 -6.89 -14.08
CA MET A 383 -8.30 -5.55 -13.89
C MET A 383 -7.23 -4.53 -13.52
N SER A 384 -6.30 -4.91 -12.66
CA SER A 384 -5.20 -4.06 -12.22
C SER A 384 -4.24 -3.74 -13.37
N ALA A 385 -3.93 -4.71 -14.23
CA ALA A 385 -3.11 -4.49 -15.43
C ALA A 385 -3.78 -3.48 -16.39
N ARG A 386 -5.10 -3.59 -16.58
CA ARG A 386 -5.86 -2.61 -17.40
C ARG A 386 -5.82 -1.20 -16.79
N LYS A 387 -5.94 -1.07 -15.46
CA LYS A 387 -5.85 0.24 -14.76
C LYS A 387 -4.47 0.87 -14.90
N LEU A 388 -3.41 0.07 -14.87
CA LEU A 388 -2.03 0.52 -15.09
C LEU A 388 -1.70 0.73 -16.57
N GLN A 389 -2.61 0.36 -17.50
CA GLN A 389 -2.40 0.42 -18.95
C GLN A 389 -1.15 -0.38 -19.39
N ILE A 390 -0.98 -1.57 -18.82
CA ILE A 390 0.11 -2.50 -19.14
C ILE A 390 -0.44 -3.78 -19.73
N ASP A 391 0.34 -4.39 -20.62
CA ASP A 391 0.08 -5.73 -21.11
C ASP A 391 0.76 -6.78 -20.22
N ILE A 392 0.08 -7.89 -19.98
CA ILE A 392 0.61 -9.01 -19.21
C ILE A 392 0.70 -10.26 -20.09
N GLU A 393 1.81 -10.99 -19.99
CA GLU A 393 1.99 -12.27 -20.67
C GLU A 393 0.98 -13.30 -20.16
N SER A 394 0.58 -14.22 -21.05
CA SER A 394 -0.25 -15.37 -20.65
C SER A 394 0.43 -16.17 -19.54
N GLY A 395 -0.27 -16.33 -18.40
CA GLY A 395 0.26 -17.03 -17.23
C GLY A 395 0.72 -16.13 -16.07
N VAL A 396 0.91 -14.82 -16.27
CA VAL A 396 1.28 -13.86 -15.20
C VAL A 396 0.26 -13.85 -14.08
N ALA A 397 -1.03 -13.72 -14.39
CA ALA A 397 -2.09 -13.73 -13.38
C ALA A 397 -2.12 -15.05 -12.59
N GLN A 398 -1.93 -16.18 -13.29
CA GLN A 398 -1.84 -17.51 -12.68
C GLN A 398 -0.61 -17.63 -11.77
N ALA A 399 0.55 -17.12 -12.21
CA ALA A 399 1.77 -17.13 -11.41
C ALA A 399 1.58 -16.37 -10.11
N ILE A 400 0.99 -15.16 -10.17
CA ILE A 400 0.67 -14.35 -8.98
C ILE A 400 -0.30 -15.09 -8.06
N GLY A 401 -1.39 -15.68 -8.61
CA GLY A 401 -2.39 -16.42 -7.84
C GLY A 401 -1.85 -17.66 -7.11
N ASN A 402 -0.71 -18.20 -7.53
CA ASN A 402 -0.05 -19.31 -6.83
C ASN A 402 0.70 -18.86 -5.55
N TYR A 403 0.99 -17.58 -5.40
CA TYR A 403 1.79 -17.05 -4.28
C TYR A 403 1.02 -16.12 -3.35
N THR A 404 -0.18 -15.69 -3.73
CA THR A 404 -1.01 -14.83 -2.90
C THR A 404 -2.48 -15.22 -2.98
N ASN A 405 -3.20 -15.01 -1.88
CA ASN A 405 -4.63 -15.26 -1.74
C ASN A 405 -5.41 -14.02 -1.30
N ASP A 406 -4.78 -12.85 -1.37
CA ASP A 406 -5.42 -11.56 -1.08
C ASP A 406 -5.16 -10.54 -2.21
N GLY A 407 -6.12 -9.65 -2.43
CA GLY A 407 -6.06 -8.67 -3.53
C GLY A 407 -4.95 -7.62 -3.36
N ARG A 408 -4.59 -7.28 -2.11
CA ARG A 408 -3.52 -6.31 -1.84
C ARG A 408 -2.16 -6.92 -2.16
N GLY A 409 -1.93 -8.18 -1.76
CA GLY A 409 -0.73 -8.94 -2.08
C GLY A 409 -0.58 -9.14 -3.59
N ALA A 410 -1.68 -9.48 -4.30
CA ALA A 410 -1.68 -9.63 -5.75
C ALA A 410 -1.26 -8.33 -6.47
N ASN A 411 -1.84 -7.21 -6.07
CA ASN A 411 -1.49 -5.90 -6.62
C ASN A 411 -0.05 -5.52 -6.32
N LYS A 412 0.46 -5.84 -5.13
CA LYS A 412 1.85 -5.57 -4.77
C LYS A 412 2.83 -6.32 -5.68
N VAL A 413 2.62 -7.63 -5.86
CA VAL A 413 3.47 -8.43 -6.76
C VAL A 413 3.40 -7.91 -8.20
N LEU A 414 2.21 -7.54 -8.69
CA LEU A 414 2.06 -6.97 -10.03
C LEU A 414 2.83 -5.65 -10.18
N VAL A 415 2.76 -4.75 -9.19
CA VAL A 415 3.47 -3.46 -9.20
C VAL A 415 4.98 -3.67 -9.13
N ASP A 416 5.45 -4.61 -8.32
CA ASP A 416 6.88 -4.94 -8.24
C ASP A 416 7.38 -5.52 -9.58
N ALA A 417 6.63 -6.43 -10.21
CA ALA A 417 6.94 -6.97 -11.53
C ALA A 417 6.91 -5.89 -12.63
N TYR A 418 5.97 -4.95 -12.55
CA TYR A 418 5.91 -3.78 -13.43
C TYR A 418 7.14 -2.89 -13.28
N ALA A 419 7.59 -2.64 -12.06
CA ALA A 419 8.80 -1.85 -11.80
C ALA A 419 10.07 -2.52 -12.39
N LEU A 420 10.17 -3.86 -12.31
CA LEU A 420 11.26 -4.60 -12.94
C LEU A 420 11.22 -4.47 -14.46
N ALA A 421 10.05 -4.64 -15.08
CA ALA A 421 9.87 -4.49 -16.52
C ALA A 421 10.23 -3.07 -17.01
N LEU A 422 9.90 -2.02 -16.24
CA LEU A 422 10.27 -0.64 -16.54
C LEU A 422 11.78 -0.40 -16.52
N ASN A 423 12.51 -1.13 -15.69
CA ASN A 423 13.97 -0.98 -15.58
C ASN A 423 14.72 -1.75 -16.68
N GLU A 424 14.12 -2.77 -17.28
CA GLU A 424 14.74 -3.57 -18.33
C GLU A 424 14.55 -2.95 -19.73
N GLU A 425 13.43 -2.28 -20.01
CA GLU A 425 13.16 -1.64 -21.30
C GLU A 425 13.31 -0.12 -21.23
N PRO A 426 14.09 0.51 -22.13
CA PRO A 426 14.10 1.97 -22.24
C PRO A 426 12.72 2.48 -22.72
N ILE A 427 12.23 3.52 -22.06
CA ILE A 427 10.89 4.17 -22.17
C ILE A 427 10.44 4.55 -23.62
N SER A 428 11.12 4.10 -24.65
CA SER A 428 10.87 4.48 -26.05
C SER A 428 9.74 3.71 -26.75
N ASN A 429 9.19 2.64 -26.17
CA ASN A 429 8.09 1.88 -26.76
C ASN A 429 6.84 1.90 -25.88
N HIS A 430 5.73 2.34 -26.48
CA HIS A 430 4.43 2.53 -25.83
C HIS A 430 3.71 1.25 -25.33
N HIS A 431 4.32 0.07 -25.39
CA HIS A 431 3.75 -1.19 -24.90
C HIS A 431 4.72 -1.92 -23.99
N LEU A 432 4.58 -1.69 -22.69
CA LEU A 432 5.31 -2.44 -21.67
C LEU A 432 4.59 -3.77 -21.42
N ILE A 433 5.31 -4.87 -21.56
CA ILE A 433 4.78 -6.22 -21.31
C ILE A 433 5.41 -6.77 -20.02
N VAL A 434 4.59 -7.05 -19.04
CA VAL A 434 5.02 -7.77 -17.83
C VAL A 434 5.03 -9.27 -18.12
N THR A 435 6.20 -9.89 -18.00
CA THR A 435 6.40 -11.32 -18.26
C THR A 435 6.34 -12.15 -16.99
N CYS A 436 6.18 -13.47 -17.14
CA CYS A 436 6.25 -14.40 -16.01
C CYS A 436 7.61 -14.33 -15.29
N ASN A 437 8.71 -14.04 -16.00
CA ASN A 437 10.03 -13.89 -15.41
C ASN A 437 10.09 -12.70 -14.44
N HIS A 438 9.52 -11.55 -14.80
CA HIS A 438 9.42 -10.38 -13.91
C HIS A 438 8.66 -10.72 -12.64
N VAL A 439 7.56 -11.49 -12.76
CA VAL A 439 6.78 -11.94 -11.59
C VAL A 439 7.59 -12.86 -10.68
N TYR A 440 8.28 -13.86 -11.24
CA TYR A 440 9.12 -14.76 -10.43
C TYR A 440 10.28 -14.02 -9.77
N GLN A 441 10.87 -13.05 -10.44
CA GLN A 441 11.91 -12.21 -9.84
C GLN A 441 11.35 -11.35 -8.71
N ALA A 442 10.21 -10.68 -8.89
CA ALA A 442 9.53 -9.92 -7.84
C ALA A 442 9.19 -10.79 -6.62
N ILE A 443 8.74 -12.04 -6.85
CA ILE A 443 8.45 -13.02 -5.82
C ILE A 443 9.72 -13.40 -5.04
N GLN A 444 10.84 -13.64 -5.75
CA GLN A 444 12.13 -13.97 -5.14
C GLN A 444 12.68 -12.81 -4.31
N ASP A 445 12.65 -11.60 -4.87
CA ASP A 445 13.13 -10.38 -4.20
C ASP A 445 12.32 -10.08 -2.94
N SER A 446 11.01 -10.30 -2.99
CA SER A 446 10.09 -10.16 -1.85
C SER A 446 10.11 -11.37 -0.91
N ARG A 447 10.87 -12.44 -1.21
CA ARG A 447 10.94 -13.71 -0.47
C ARG A 447 9.56 -14.32 -0.19
N LEU A 448 8.63 -14.16 -1.14
CA LEU A 448 7.32 -14.75 -1.01
C LEU A 448 7.44 -16.26 -1.21
N THR A 449 6.83 -17.01 -0.28
CA THR A 449 6.71 -18.45 -0.39
C THR A 449 5.27 -18.79 -0.76
N PRO A 450 5.05 -19.74 -1.69
CA PRO A 450 3.69 -20.19 -1.96
C PRO A 450 3.09 -20.72 -0.66
N PRO A 451 1.82 -20.40 -0.38
CA PRO A 451 1.15 -21.04 0.75
C PRO A 451 1.19 -22.56 0.55
N VAL A 452 1.85 -23.24 1.48
CA VAL A 452 1.96 -24.71 1.46
C VAL A 452 0.61 -25.26 1.88
N TYR A 453 -0.26 -25.47 0.92
CA TYR A 453 -1.51 -26.20 1.17
C TYR A 453 -1.29 -27.66 0.85
N ALA A 454 -1.64 -28.53 1.79
CA ALA A 454 -1.85 -29.94 1.47
C ALA A 454 -2.87 -29.99 0.32
N ARG A 455 -2.57 -30.77 -0.70
CA ARG A 455 -3.45 -30.96 -1.88
C ARG A 455 -3.98 -32.38 -1.92
N ALA A 456 -5.17 -32.54 -2.45
CA ALA A 456 -5.76 -33.84 -2.72
C ALA A 456 -4.80 -34.71 -3.53
N GLY A 457 -4.64 -35.96 -3.14
CA GLY A 457 -3.86 -36.96 -3.86
C GLY A 457 -4.72 -37.72 -4.86
N GLN A 458 -4.07 -38.36 -5.84
CA GLN A 458 -4.78 -39.16 -6.85
C GLN A 458 -4.83 -40.66 -6.50
N LYS A 459 -3.92 -41.15 -5.68
CA LYS A 459 -3.79 -42.57 -5.35
C LYS A 459 -4.16 -42.81 -3.89
N PRO A 460 -4.98 -43.83 -3.58
CA PRO A 460 -5.25 -44.21 -2.21
C PRO A 460 -3.98 -44.62 -1.47
N GLU A 461 -3.86 -44.22 -0.20
CA GLU A 461 -2.69 -44.46 0.64
C GLU A 461 -3.12 -45.01 2.01
N ILE A 462 -2.27 -45.85 2.64
CA ILE A 462 -2.52 -46.33 4.00
C ILE A 462 -1.97 -45.31 5.01
N GLY A 463 -2.78 -45.02 6.03
CA GLY A 463 -2.35 -44.16 7.14
C GLY A 463 -2.34 -42.66 6.87
N ARG A 464 -2.70 -42.22 5.67
CA ARG A 464 -2.77 -40.82 5.31
C ARG A 464 -4.22 -40.35 5.16
N VAL A 465 -4.62 -39.34 5.93
CA VAL A 465 -5.99 -38.82 5.96
C VAL A 465 -5.94 -37.30 5.97
N PHE A 466 -6.83 -36.67 5.22
CA PHE A 466 -7.00 -35.23 5.27
C PHE A 466 -8.09 -34.82 6.26
N GLY A 467 -7.69 -34.10 7.30
CA GLY A 467 -8.57 -33.30 8.15
C GLY A 467 -8.77 -31.93 7.59
N MET A 468 -9.67 -31.15 8.19
CA MET A 468 -9.89 -29.74 7.84
C MET A 468 -9.67 -28.86 9.06
N GLY A 469 -8.89 -27.81 8.89
CA GLY A 469 -8.61 -26.79 9.91
C GLY A 469 -8.98 -25.39 9.45
N VAL A 470 -9.02 -24.47 10.41
CA VAL A 470 -9.18 -23.03 10.15
C VAL A 470 -7.98 -22.31 10.75
N TYR A 471 -7.37 -21.44 9.97
CA TYR A 471 -6.29 -20.56 10.37
C TYR A 471 -6.75 -19.12 10.14
N GLY A 472 -7.22 -18.45 11.19
CA GLY A 472 -7.94 -17.19 11.06
C GLY A 472 -9.23 -17.36 10.25
N TYR A 473 -9.34 -16.69 9.10
CA TYR A 473 -10.49 -16.85 8.17
C TYR A 473 -10.23 -17.79 7.00
N GLN A 474 -9.08 -18.45 6.98
CA GLN A 474 -8.72 -19.37 5.89
C GLN A 474 -8.90 -20.80 6.36
N GLY A 475 -9.70 -21.53 5.62
CA GLY A 475 -9.74 -22.97 5.75
C GLY A 475 -8.58 -23.62 5.01
N GLY A 476 -8.13 -24.76 5.49
CA GLY A 476 -7.10 -25.54 4.83
C GLY A 476 -7.18 -27.01 5.20
N LEU A 477 -6.50 -27.85 4.43
CA LEU A 477 -6.32 -29.23 4.78
C LEU A 477 -5.27 -29.40 5.87
N ILE A 478 -5.56 -30.33 6.78
CA ILE A 478 -4.61 -30.86 7.76
C ILE A 478 -4.26 -32.26 7.28
N GLU A 479 -3.02 -32.44 6.86
CA GLU A 479 -2.52 -33.74 6.48
C GLU A 479 -2.09 -34.51 7.73
N LEU A 480 -2.73 -35.64 7.96
CA LEU A 480 -2.48 -36.56 9.07
C LEU A 480 -1.90 -37.85 8.53
N GLU A 481 -0.73 -38.20 9.02
CA GLU A 481 -0.08 -39.49 8.74
C GLU A 481 -0.02 -40.34 10.01
N ALA A 482 -0.29 -41.61 9.88
CA ALA A 482 -0.12 -42.55 10.96
C ALA A 482 0.68 -43.78 10.48
N VAL A 483 1.52 -44.30 11.36
CA VAL A 483 2.18 -45.59 11.19
C VAL A 483 2.05 -46.41 12.50
N ALA A 484 1.82 -47.69 12.37
CA ALA A 484 1.69 -48.59 13.53
C ALA A 484 2.60 -49.80 13.34
N PHE A 485 3.35 -50.09 14.36
CA PHE A 485 4.18 -51.29 14.46
C PHE A 485 3.67 -52.16 15.62
N PRO A 486 3.73 -53.52 15.55
CA PRO A 486 3.45 -54.33 16.70
C PRO A 486 4.38 -53.97 17.86
N ALA A 487 3.82 -53.78 19.05
CA ALA A 487 4.62 -53.52 20.24
C ALA A 487 5.49 -54.75 20.61
N GLU A 488 6.69 -54.50 21.14
CA GLU A 488 7.58 -55.59 21.58
C GLU A 488 6.91 -56.52 22.61
N LYS A 489 6.04 -55.95 23.46
CA LYS A 489 5.21 -56.70 24.42
C LYS A 489 3.76 -56.26 24.33
N ALA A 490 2.84 -57.18 24.22
CA ALA A 490 1.41 -56.88 24.20
C ALA A 490 0.99 -56.03 25.42
N GLY A 491 0.26 -55.00 25.19
CA GLY A 491 -0.21 -54.06 26.20
C GLY A 491 0.78 -52.98 26.63
N GLN A 492 2.03 -52.94 26.08
CA GLN A 492 3.07 -51.96 26.42
C GLN A 492 3.43 -51.00 25.27
N GLY A 493 2.66 -51.01 24.19
CA GLY A 493 2.86 -50.09 23.04
C GLY A 493 2.73 -48.62 23.43
N THR A 494 3.46 -47.80 22.71
CA THR A 494 3.55 -46.35 22.93
C THR A 494 2.84 -45.56 21.83
N ILE A 495 2.26 -44.45 22.19
CA ILE A 495 1.65 -43.52 21.23
C ILE A 495 2.45 -42.24 21.24
N ARG A 496 2.96 -41.87 20.09
CA ARG A 496 3.76 -40.62 19.89
C ARG A 496 3.10 -39.70 18.89
N PHE A 497 3.03 -38.45 19.26
CA PHE A 497 2.66 -37.35 18.38
C PHE A 497 3.87 -36.43 18.14
N ASN A 498 3.91 -35.80 16.97
CA ASN A 498 4.83 -34.69 16.78
C ASN A 498 4.37 -33.46 17.57
N ASP A 499 5.27 -32.46 17.74
CA ASP A 499 5.03 -31.25 18.53
C ASP A 499 3.98 -30.30 17.92
N ALA A 500 3.57 -30.52 16.68
CA ALA A 500 2.53 -29.74 16.00
C ALA A 500 1.12 -29.98 16.56
N ALA A 501 0.88 -31.12 17.26
CA ALA A 501 -0.41 -31.44 17.86
C ALA A 501 -0.57 -30.80 19.24
N GLY A 502 -1.60 -29.95 19.41
CA GLY A 502 -2.02 -29.39 20.69
C GLY A 502 -2.62 -30.44 21.63
N SER A 503 -2.97 -30.02 22.85
CA SER A 503 -3.52 -30.91 23.87
C SER A 503 -4.83 -31.56 23.45
N MET A 504 -5.76 -30.84 22.84
CA MET A 504 -7.05 -31.36 22.40
C MET A 504 -6.93 -32.40 21.26
N ALA A 505 -5.98 -32.21 20.35
CA ALA A 505 -5.70 -33.20 19.32
C ALA A 505 -5.14 -34.51 19.92
N ARG A 506 -4.31 -34.42 20.96
CA ARG A 506 -3.81 -35.59 21.71
C ARG A 506 -4.93 -36.30 22.46
N ASP A 507 -5.86 -35.57 23.06
CA ASP A 507 -7.04 -36.16 23.73
C ASP A 507 -7.95 -36.86 22.74
N SER A 508 -8.02 -36.43 21.50
CA SER A 508 -8.77 -37.09 20.43
C SER A 508 -8.28 -38.54 20.16
N VAL A 509 -6.98 -38.83 20.40
CA VAL A 509 -6.44 -40.19 20.29
C VAL A 509 -6.99 -41.09 21.38
N PHE A 510 -7.19 -40.58 22.58
CA PHE A 510 -7.81 -41.34 23.66
C PHE A 510 -9.25 -41.76 23.30
N ASN A 511 -9.99 -40.84 22.71
CA ASN A 511 -11.32 -41.12 22.19
C ASN A 511 -11.25 -42.15 21.05
N ALA A 512 -10.32 -41.97 20.10
CA ALA A 512 -10.09 -42.88 19.00
C ALA A 512 -9.74 -44.31 19.49
N ALA A 513 -8.89 -44.44 20.53
CA ALA A 513 -8.52 -45.73 21.13
C ALA A 513 -9.74 -46.45 21.69
N SER A 514 -10.62 -45.72 22.36
CA SER A 514 -11.83 -46.29 22.95
C SER A 514 -12.80 -46.80 21.88
N VAL A 515 -13.02 -46.01 20.83
CA VAL A 515 -13.89 -46.35 19.70
C VAL A 515 -13.31 -47.49 18.89
N LEU A 516 -11.99 -47.53 18.64
CA LEU A 516 -11.33 -48.61 17.92
C LEU A 516 -11.49 -49.93 18.64
N ARG A 517 -11.25 -49.93 19.96
CA ARG A 517 -11.39 -51.16 20.78
C ARG A 517 -12.83 -51.67 20.74
N GLN A 518 -13.80 -50.77 20.77
CA GLN A 518 -15.22 -51.17 20.71
C GLN A 518 -15.60 -51.71 19.33
N ALA A 519 -15.07 -51.13 18.24
CA ALA A 519 -15.42 -51.47 16.87
C ALA A 519 -14.68 -52.72 16.36
N THR A 520 -13.41 -52.92 16.72
CA THR A 520 -12.52 -53.95 16.16
C THR A 520 -12.07 -54.99 17.19
N GLY A 521 -12.25 -54.75 18.49
CA GLY A 521 -11.70 -55.53 19.58
C GLY A 521 -10.19 -55.35 19.80
N LYS A 522 -9.49 -54.66 18.93
CA LYS A 522 -8.03 -54.40 19.01
C LYS A 522 -7.72 -53.30 20.03
N ASN A 523 -6.61 -53.49 20.77
CA ASN A 523 -6.16 -52.52 21.75
C ASN A 523 -4.98 -51.73 21.16
N LEU A 524 -5.04 -50.39 21.18
CA LEU A 524 -3.93 -49.56 20.73
C LEU A 524 -2.63 -49.76 21.50
N LYS A 525 -2.70 -50.24 22.75
CA LYS A 525 -1.52 -50.62 23.55
C LYS A 525 -0.76 -51.85 23.01
N ASP A 526 -1.31 -52.53 22.03
CA ASP A 526 -0.60 -53.64 21.37
C ASP A 526 0.25 -53.14 20.18
N TYR A 527 0.26 -51.84 19.93
CA TYR A 527 0.98 -51.19 18.83
C TYR A 527 1.82 -50.01 19.33
N ASP A 528 3.01 -49.84 18.74
CA ASP A 528 3.74 -48.58 18.75
C ASP A 528 3.21 -47.71 17.60
N LEU A 529 2.45 -46.68 17.97
CA LEU A 529 1.74 -45.80 17.04
C LEU A 529 2.41 -44.44 16.98
N HIS A 530 2.78 -44.01 15.78
CA HIS A 530 3.29 -42.67 15.53
C HIS A 530 2.26 -41.94 14.66
N ILE A 531 1.87 -40.74 15.10
CA ILE A 531 0.96 -39.87 14.39
C ILE A 531 1.68 -38.54 14.11
N ASN A 532 1.68 -38.14 12.87
CA ASN A 532 2.34 -36.94 12.39
C ASN A 532 1.31 -36.01 11.76
N VAL A 533 1.34 -34.73 12.16
CA VAL A 533 0.62 -33.66 11.49
C VAL A 533 1.64 -32.97 10.57
N VAL A 534 1.44 -33.10 9.27
CA VAL A 534 2.35 -32.58 8.26
C VAL A 534 2.10 -31.08 8.05
N GLY A 535 3.17 -30.29 7.82
CA GLY A 535 3.06 -28.87 7.47
C GLY A 535 3.37 -27.88 8.59
N GLY A 536 3.75 -28.37 9.81
CA GLY A 536 4.33 -27.52 10.88
C GLY A 536 3.38 -26.52 11.56
N GLY A 537 2.13 -26.43 11.17
CA GLY A 537 1.12 -25.59 11.82
C GLY A 537 0.63 -26.24 13.12
N LYS A 538 0.52 -25.45 14.21
CA LYS A 538 -0.14 -25.94 15.43
C LYS A 538 -1.60 -26.26 15.15
N VAL A 539 -1.97 -27.52 15.31
CA VAL A 539 -3.36 -27.98 15.27
C VAL A 539 -3.83 -28.14 16.72
N ASP A 540 -4.69 -27.24 17.16
CA ASP A 540 -5.29 -27.31 18.48
C ASP A 540 -6.81 -27.18 18.36
N GLY A 541 -7.49 -28.29 18.54
CA GLY A 541 -8.94 -28.36 18.45
C GLY A 541 -9.43 -29.79 18.27
N PRO A 542 -10.64 -30.12 18.72
CA PRO A 542 -11.20 -31.45 18.66
C PRO A 542 -11.66 -31.88 17.27
N SER A 543 -11.72 -30.93 16.32
CA SER A 543 -12.30 -31.13 14.98
C SER A 543 -11.54 -32.12 14.07
N ALA A 544 -10.28 -32.44 14.40
CA ALA A 544 -9.48 -33.44 13.72
C ALA A 544 -9.74 -34.87 14.26
N GLY A 545 -10.57 -35.06 15.28
CA GLY A 545 -10.75 -36.31 15.99
C GLY A 545 -11.18 -37.49 15.08
N VAL A 546 -12.11 -37.24 14.16
CA VAL A 546 -12.55 -38.26 13.20
C VAL A 546 -11.44 -38.61 12.22
N ALA A 547 -10.70 -37.62 11.72
CA ALA A 547 -9.58 -37.86 10.81
C ALA A 547 -8.44 -38.64 11.47
N ILE A 548 -8.11 -38.32 12.73
CA ILE A 548 -7.14 -39.08 13.55
C ILE A 548 -7.60 -40.55 13.71
N TYR A 549 -8.86 -40.77 14.03
CA TYR A 549 -9.41 -42.13 14.15
C TYR A 549 -9.28 -42.91 12.85
N LEU A 550 -9.63 -42.33 11.71
CA LEU A 550 -9.57 -42.97 10.40
C LEU A 550 -8.12 -43.27 9.98
N ALA A 551 -7.16 -42.40 10.30
CA ALA A 551 -5.74 -42.66 10.06
C ALA A 551 -5.23 -43.85 10.90
N ILE A 552 -5.59 -43.90 12.17
CA ILE A 552 -5.26 -45.02 13.05
C ILE A 552 -5.91 -46.33 12.55
N LEU A 553 -7.20 -46.29 12.21
CA LEU A 553 -7.92 -47.45 11.71
C LEU A 553 -7.30 -47.97 10.41
N SER A 554 -6.94 -47.06 9.49
CA SER A 554 -6.29 -47.41 8.23
C SER A 554 -5.02 -48.22 8.42
N VAL A 555 -4.11 -47.79 9.32
CA VAL A 555 -2.85 -48.53 9.55
C VAL A 555 -3.02 -49.84 10.29
N ILE A 556 -3.99 -49.91 11.20
CA ILE A 556 -4.25 -51.14 11.98
C ILE A 556 -4.98 -52.21 11.14
N GLU A 557 -5.89 -51.77 10.25
CA GLU A 557 -6.66 -52.66 9.37
C GLU A 557 -6.04 -52.76 7.97
N GLN A 558 -4.92 -52.09 7.70
CA GLN A 558 -4.25 -52.03 6.39
C GLN A 558 -5.20 -51.63 5.24
N LYS A 559 -6.08 -50.64 5.50
CA LYS A 559 -7.07 -50.16 4.54
C LYS A 559 -6.56 -48.92 3.83
N LEU A 560 -6.70 -48.90 2.51
CA LEU A 560 -6.35 -47.77 1.68
C LEU A 560 -7.37 -46.64 1.85
N VAL A 561 -6.89 -45.42 2.08
CA VAL A 561 -7.69 -44.17 2.22
C VAL A 561 -7.70 -43.40 0.91
N CYS A 562 -8.87 -43.02 0.44
CA CYS A 562 -9.04 -42.16 -0.71
C CYS A 562 -8.44 -40.77 -0.42
N GLN A 563 -7.59 -40.28 -1.31
CA GLN A 563 -6.85 -39.01 -1.10
C GLN A 563 -7.55 -37.80 -1.69
N ASP A 564 -8.75 -37.95 -2.23
CA ASP A 564 -9.66 -36.86 -2.68
C ASP A 564 -10.80 -36.61 -1.67
N VAL A 565 -10.68 -37.19 -0.46
CA VAL A 565 -11.66 -37.07 0.63
C VAL A 565 -11.05 -36.36 1.82
N ALA A 566 -11.77 -35.39 2.38
CA ALA A 566 -11.41 -34.74 3.64
C ALA A 566 -12.52 -34.91 4.68
N VAL A 567 -12.13 -34.87 5.96
CA VAL A 567 -13.06 -35.15 7.07
C VAL A 567 -12.91 -34.09 8.14
N SER A 568 -14.02 -33.57 8.68
CA SER A 568 -14.02 -32.77 9.91
C SER A 568 -15.08 -33.31 10.86
N GLY A 569 -14.72 -33.37 12.13
CA GLY A 569 -15.66 -33.79 13.16
C GLY A 569 -14.94 -34.05 14.48
N GLU A 570 -15.56 -33.67 15.58
CA GLU A 570 -15.12 -34.07 16.90
C GLU A 570 -15.60 -35.48 17.17
N LEU A 571 -14.70 -36.33 17.64
CA LEU A 571 -15.00 -37.74 17.94
C LEU A 571 -15.35 -37.92 19.41
N SER A 572 -16.59 -38.35 19.68
CA SER A 572 -17.01 -38.80 21.01
C SER A 572 -16.46 -40.20 21.33
N ILE A 573 -16.21 -40.50 22.61
CA ILE A 573 -15.83 -41.83 23.09
C ILE A 573 -16.83 -42.96 22.72
N ARG A 574 -18.04 -42.59 22.29
CA ARG A 574 -19.09 -43.50 21.82
C ARG A 574 -19.11 -43.68 20.31
N GLY A 575 -18.15 -43.07 19.57
CA GLY A 575 -18.09 -43.12 18.13
C GLY A 575 -19.04 -42.18 17.40
N GLN A 576 -19.70 -41.26 18.12
CA GLN A 576 -20.54 -40.22 17.51
C GLN A 576 -19.67 -39.07 17.00
N VAL A 577 -20.08 -38.50 15.89
CA VAL A 577 -19.44 -37.31 15.30
C VAL A 577 -20.21 -36.07 15.74
N LYS A 578 -19.51 -35.13 16.40
CA LYS A 578 -20.06 -33.93 16.99
C LYS A 578 -19.73 -32.67 16.14
N ALA A 579 -20.57 -31.65 16.28
CA ALA A 579 -20.45 -30.40 15.56
C ALA A 579 -19.09 -29.73 15.76
N VAL A 580 -18.65 -29.01 14.73
CA VAL A 580 -17.39 -28.26 14.70
C VAL A 580 -17.64 -26.81 14.28
N GLY A 581 -16.78 -25.90 14.73
CA GLY A 581 -16.79 -24.49 14.29
C GLY A 581 -16.09 -24.29 12.95
N GLY A 582 -16.37 -23.13 12.30
CA GLY A 582 -15.69 -22.68 11.08
C GLY A 582 -15.91 -23.60 9.88
N LEU A 583 -17.12 -24.15 9.72
CA LEU A 583 -17.39 -25.11 8.64
C LEU A 583 -17.31 -24.46 7.26
N SER A 584 -17.80 -23.22 7.10
CA SER A 584 -17.75 -22.51 5.81
C SER A 584 -16.32 -22.39 5.31
N GLU A 585 -15.41 -21.92 6.17
CA GLU A 585 -13.99 -21.74 5.86
C GLU A 585 -13.33 -23.09 5.53
N LYS A 586 -13.62 -24.14 6.30
CA LYS A 586 -13.11 -25.50 6.07
C LYS A 586 -13.50 -26.04 4.71
N LEU A 587 -14.77 -25.85 4.30
CA LEU A 587 -15.26 -26.29 3.00
C LEU A 587 -14.61 -25.51 1.85
N HIS A 588 -14.43 -24.20 2.00
CA HIS A 588 -13.70 -23.39 1.01
C HIS A 588 -12.25 -23.85 0.87
N GLY A 589 -11.56 -24.11 1.98
CA GLY A 589 -10.18 -24.61 1.98
C GLY A 589 -10.07 -26.00 1.33
N ALA A 590 -10.99 -26.90 1.62
CA ALA A 590 -11.02 -28.23 1.01
C ALA A 590 -11.22 -28.16 -0.50
N ARG A 591 -12.14 -27.32 -0.98
CA ARG A 591 -12.36 -27.07 -2.40
C ARG A 591 -11.11 -26.53 -3.11
N GLN A 592 -10.44 -25.54 -2.51
CA GLN A 592 -9.19 -24.97 -3.05
C GLN A 592 -8.05 -26.00 -3.14
N ALA A 593 -8.02 -26.93 -2.19
CA ALA A 593 -7.04 -28.02 -2.16
C ALA A 593 -7.36 -29.16 -3.15
N GLY A 594 -8.46 -29.08 -3.89
CA GLY A 594 -8.86 -30.08 -4.89
C GLY A 594 -9.55 -31.31 -4.32
N ILE A 595 -10.06 -31.26 -3.09
CA ILE A 595 -10.90 -32.31 -2.49
C ILE A 595 -12.23 -32.38 -3.26
N ARG A 596 -12.70 -33.57 -3.49
CA ARG A 596 -13.98 -33.86 -4.16
C ARG A 596 -15.10 -34.19 -3.19
N LYS A 597 -14.78 -34.88 -2.09
CA LYS A 597 -15.74 -35.30 -1.09
C LYS A 597 -15.34 -34.80 0.28
N VAL A 598 -16.29 -34.27 1.02
CA VAL A 598 -16.07 -33.80 2.39
C VAL A 598 -17.10 -34.42 3.32
N LEU A 599 -16.63 -35.07 4.39
CA LEU A 599 -17.46 -35.60 5.44
C LEU A 599 -17.54 -34.58 6.59
N ILE A 600 -18.76 -34.20 6.95
CA ILE A 600 -19.06 -33.26 8.00
C ILE A 600 -19.98 -33.83 9.06
N PRO A 601 -20.00 -33.31 10.28
CA PRO A 601 -21.00 -33.70 11.28
C PRO A 601 -22.42 -33.41 10.78
N ALA A 602 -23.34 -34.33 10.97
CA ALA A 602 -24.75 -34.12 10.58
C ALA A 602 -25.39 -32.91 11.29
N GLU A 603 -24.91 -32.59 12.48
CA GLU A 603 -25.35 -31.41 13.26
C GLU A 603 -25.00 -30.06 12.55
N ASN A 604 -23.95 -30.05 11.68
CA ASN A 604 -23.54 -28.85 10.94
C ASN A 604 -24.17 -28.73 9.54
N ILE A 605 -25.16 -29.50 9.18
CA ILE A 605 -25.78 -29.43 7.83
C ILE A 605 -26.34 -28.02 7.54
N GLY A 606 -26.84 -27.36 8.58
CA GLY A 606 -27.37 -25.98 8.48
C GLY A 606 -26.31 -24.90 8.25
N ASP A 607 -25.02 -25.21 8.51
CA ASP A 607 -23.89 -24.29 8.36
C ASP A 607 -23.26 -24.38 6.96
N VAL A 608 -23.75 -25.30 6.13
CA VAL A 608 -23.23 -25.48 4.76
C VAL A 608 -23.67 -24.30 3.88
N PRO A 609 -22.73 -23.61 3.20
CA PRO A 609 -23.08 -22.53 2.27
C PRO A 609 -23.97 -23.03 1.12
N LEU A 610 -24.96 -22.23 0.71
CA LEU A 610 -25.95 -22.58 -0.32
C LEU A 610 -25.34 -22.82 -1.73
N GLN A 611 -24.11 -22.36 -1.98
CA GLN A 611 -23.40 -22.51 -3.25
C GLN A 611 -22.01 -23.07 -2.99
N MET A 612 -21.86 -24.39 -3.13
CA MET A 612 -20.59 -25.12 -3.03
C MET A 612 -20.42 -26.07 -4.21
N ASP A 613 -20.40 -25.51 -5.41
CA ASP A 613 -20.23 -26.27 -6.63
C ASP A 613 -18.88 -27.01 -6.66
N GLY A 614 -18.90 -28.26 -7.11
CA GLY A 614 -17.72 -29.10 -7.25
C GLY A 614 -17.25 -29.83 -5.99
N LEU A 615 -18.00 -29.75 -4.87
CA LEU A 615 -17.71 -30.43 -3.63
C LEU A 615 -18.91 -31.27 -3.17
N ASP A 616 -18.72 -32.58 -3.04
CA ASP A 616 -19.74 -33.52 -2.53
C ASP A 616 -19.68 -33.53 -0.99
N ILE A 617 -20.71 -32.98 -0.34
CA ILE A 617 -20.77 -32.80 1.11
C ILE A 617 -21.65 -33.87 1.72
N ILE A 618 -21.04 -34.76 2.54
CA ILE A 618 -21.68 -35.91 3.12
C ILE A 618 -21.82 -35.74 4.64
N PRO A 619 -23.04 -35.59 5.16
CA PRO A 619 -23.26 -35.51 6.60
C PRO A 619 -23.14 -36.89 7.23
N ILE A 620 -22.38 -37.01 8.33
CA ILE A 620 -22.20 -38.25 9.09
C ILE A 620 -22.58 -38.07 10.56
N LYS A 621 -23.21 -39.05 11.16
CA LYS A 621 -23.61 -39.08 12.59
C LYS A 621 -22.63 -39.86 13.46
N ASN A 622 -22.00 -40.87 12.88
CA ASN A 622 -21.03 -41.73 13.54
C ASN A 622 -19.88 -42.11 12.60
N VAL A 623 -18.80 -42.62 13.16
CA VAL A 623 -17.58 -42.91 12.38
C VAL A 623 -17.76 -44.11 11.43
N GLN A 624 -18.71 -44.98 11.66
CA GLN A 624 -18.97 -46.12 10.77
C GLN A 624 -19.53 -45.65 9.43
N GLU A 625 -20.33 -44.59 9.41
CA GLU A 625 -20.83 -43.98 8.17
C GLU A 625 -19.71 -43.43 7.30
N ALA A 626 -18.58 -43.00 7.88
CA ALA A 626 -17.44 -42.52 7.14
C ALA A 626 -16.73 -43.61 6.31
N PHE A 627 -16.81 -44.87 6.72
CA PHE A 627 -16.01 -45.96 6.13
C PHE A 627 -16.29 -46.18 4.65
N ALA A 628 -17.56 -46.15 4.24
CA ALA A 628 -17.98 -46.33 2.85
C ALA A 628 -17.50 -45.22 1.90
N HIS A 629 -17.10 -44.07 2.46
CA HIS A 629 -16.72 -42.91 1.67
C HIS A 629 -15.21 -42.64 1.69
N VAL A 630 -14.52 -43.10 2.74
CA VAL A 630 -13.10 -42.80 3.00
C VAL A 630 -12.20 -43.94 2.53
N PHE A 631 -12.60 -45.22 2.74
CA PHE A 631 -11.76 -46.33 2.33
C PHE A 631 -12.04 -46.74 0.89
N ALA A 632 -10.96 -47.01 0.15
CA ALA A 632 -11.06 -47.59 -1.19
C ALA A 632 -11.51 -49.07 -1.07
N GLU A 633 -12.33 -49.49 -2.03
CA GLU A 633 -12.76 -50.89 -2.12
C GLU A 633 -11.61 -51.85 -2.40
#